data_9659509c0a70e3a741b9057447e082db
#
_entry.id   9659509c0a70e3a741b9057447e082db
#
_cell.length_a   1.000
_cell.length_b   1.000
_cell.length_c   1.000
_cell.angle_alpha   90.00
_cell.angle_beta   90.00
_cell.angle_gamma   90.00
#
_symmetry.space_group_name_H-M   'P 1'
#
loop_
_entity.id
_entity.type
_entity.pdbx_description
1 polymer ?
#
loop_
_entity_poly.entity_id
_entity_poly.type
_entity_poly.pdbx_seq_one_letter_code
_entity_poly.pdbx_strand_id
1 'polypeptide(L)'
;MTAKQCGLPRNTLVRVITLAPLLGALAVPSQAQVLEEVVVIARKRVENLQDTPVAVTAFGANSMREAQINNLADLSRQVPGLSNTDGAKFSGLTIRGVGARVAQAKVDPGVGVYVDGLFIPRGDTQLVDVVDMESIQVLRGPQGTLFGKNTAGGAILMSSQKPGDEFEGHVDVKLGDYDQQDLSVRIGGPLIEGKLYGALTYDTRSSDGYMEDYFTGREYGDIDRQALVGQLRYEPTDSLTIDFIALWGEQNERAAPRTCLLANPNTQLQSLLAPGVHQSYGDLCQLSESIVKNEKVIMDQVPMDYDVTNNLAGLTLNWEVGDFQLKSITGYLYQEDLKRDSDQDASLYYSIGNFSTTARHFNANGLKGDDEERHFVSQEFNLLGSAFDDKLDYTLGIYGSDEKIEDNLGGNSLTPSGYLGVPLGDNVLVIAPAQAGLRNPSLTELTGQSAAVFGQLIYSFNDMWQFTLGARYTWEEKKIDQRNYRATAPTEVVTRDEFDQLADDYQPLVVDPDLPKLKDDDNWSEVSPSATITMFGPDSWTDGFLDSAMFYLTYSEGFKAGGFSDFGGELVSFDPETVENYEFGFKTEMFDQRVRLNGAVYTMDYDDMQLGVTRTFGELDAVFGITTAGSSEVDGAELELVFLPLEGLMLSMTASYIDASFKEFLDEGGDGEPVDRSHEPFAYLPEQTYSWVVQYDWDTEFALITPRISGYYKDEVYIGQEPAAYDFVDSQATLDDYTVWNARLAIQSHQVDGLEVALFANNFTDEFYYGTGNLQSDLVGSASVVAGKPRHYGVEFYYSW
;
A
#
# COMPACT_ATOMS: atom_id res chain seq x y z
N MET A 1 -11.11 -45.24 5.00
CA MET A 1 -11.19 -45.49 6.46
C MET A 1 -9.76 -45.61 6.99
N THR A 2 -9.21 -44.54 7.49
CA THR A 2 -8.20 -44.48 8.56
C THR A 2 -7.88 -42.96 8.74
N ALA A 3 -8.38 -42.43 9.84
CA ALA A 3 -8.16 -41.05 10.26
C ALA A 3 -6.65 -40.84 10.50
N LYS A 4 -6.04 -39.88 9.82
CA LYS A 4 -4.76 -39.28 10.20
C LYS A 4 -5.05 -38.12 11.16
N GLN A 5 -4.69 -38.30 12.42
CA GLN A 5 -4.63 -37.25 13.42
C GLN A 5 -3.57 -36.21 12.99
N CYS A 6 -3.99 -34.98 12.79
CA CYS A 6 -3.15 -33.81 12.66
C CYS A 6 -2.54 -33.54 14.05
N GLY A 7 -1.26 -33.79 14.22
CA GLY A 7 -0.50 -33.48 15.43
C GLY A 7 0.18 -32.12 15.23
N LEU A 8 -0.32 -31.09 15.93
CA LEU A 8 0.38 -29.82 16.11
C LEU A 8 1.81 -30.05 16.65
N PRO A 9 2.82 -29.39 16.12
CA PRO A 9 4.17 -29.46 16.67
C PRO A 9 4.22 -28.72 18.01
N ARG A 10 4.27 -29.47 19.08
CA ARG A 10 4.20 -29.05 20.49
C ARG A 10 5.46 -28.34 21.01
N ASN A 11 6.42 -27.98 20.15
CA ASN A 11 7.76 -27.55 20.59
C ASN A 11 8.09 -26.06 20.38
N THR A 12 7.24 -25.27 19.74
CA THR A 12 7.55 -23.84 19.47
C THR A 12 7.02 -22.90 20.56
N LEU A 13 5.97 -23.27 21.26
CA LEU A 13 5.37 -22.44 22.33
C LEU A 13 6.12 -22.45 23.68
N VAL A 14 7.13 -23.29 23.87
CA VAL A 14 7.82 -23.45 25.17
C VAL A 14 9.10 -22.63 25.30
N ARG A 15 9.59 -22.00 24.22
CA ARG A 15 10.84 -21.21 24.28
C ARG A 15 10.70 -19.71 24.58
N VAL A 16 9.48 -19.17 24.59
CA VAL A 16 9.25 -17.73 24.87
C VAL A 16 8.98 -17.43 26.37
N ILE A 17 8.71 -18.42 27.19
CA ILE A 17 8.26 -18.21 28.60
C ILE A 17 9.37 -18.36 29.67
N THR A 18 10.66 -18.47 29.30
CA THR A 18 11.75 -18.65 30.29
C THR A 18 12.60 -17.41 30.55
N LEU A 19 12.13 -16.19 30.26
CA LEU A 19 12.84 -14.94 30.54
C LEU A 19 12.27 -14.11 31.72
N ALA A 20 11.39 -14.66 32.52
CA ALA A 20 10.88 -13.99 33.71
C ALA A 20 11.28 -14.74 35.00
N PRO A 21 12.46 -14.52 35.56
CA PRO A 21 12.58 -13.98 36.90
C PRO A 21 13.92 -13.23 37.10
N LEU A 22 14.00 -11.92 36.88
CA LEU A 22 15.15 -11.12 37.38
C LEU A 22 14.78 -9.63 37.65
N LEU A 23 13.52 -9.34 37.92
CA LEU A 23 13.04 -7.99 38.25
C LEU A 23 12.50 -7.95 39.71
N GLY A 24 13.40 -8.18 40.66
CA GLY A 24 13.11 -7.92 42.03
C GLY A 24 14.21 -7.05 42.63
N ALA A 25 13.91 -5.78 42.81
CA ALA A 25 14.58 -4.75 43.59
C ALA A 25 15.20 -3.61 42.79
N LEU A 26 14.44 -2.51 42.70
CA LEU A 26 14.90 -1.13 42.85
C LEU A 26 13.63 -0.22 42.89
N ALA A 27 12.99 -0.09 44.05
CA ALA A 27 11.96 0.91 44.27
C ALA A 27 12.64 2.24 44.59
N VAL A 28 12.78 3.11 43.61
CA VAL A 28 13.02 4.54 43.78
C VAL A 28 11.67 5.23 43.49
N PRO A 29 11.14 6.10 44.36
CA PRO A 29 9.91 6.85 44.04
C PRO A 29 10.23 7.93 43.00
N SER A 30 9.99 7.63 41.75
CA SER A 30 10.04 8.53 40.62
C SER A 30 8.61 8.94 40.27
N GLN A 31 8.41 10.11 39.72
CA GLN A 31 7.17 10.46 39.05
C GLN A 31 6.97 9.43 37.94
N ALA A 32 5.85 8.69 38.02
CA ALA A 32 5.61 7.61 37.05
C ALA A 32 5.42 8.21 35.66
N GLN A 33 6.27 7.80 34.72
CA GLN A 33 5.99 8.03 33.30
C GLN A 33 4.72 7.26 32.93
N VAL A 34 3.73 7.97 32.40
CA VAL A 34 2.46 7.41 31.92
C VAL A 34 2.42 7.46 30.41
N LEU A 35 1.68 6.56 29.81
CA LEU A 35 1.45 6.56 28.34
C LEU A 35 0.63 7.78 27.95
N GLU A 36 1.05 8.46 26.89
CA GLU A 36 0.31 9.59 26.35
C GLU A 36 -1.07 9.15 25.81
N GLU A 37 -2.05 10.03 25.99
CA GLU A 37 -3.37 9.86 25.41
C GLU A 37 -3.28 10.03 23.88
N VAL A 38 -3.73 9.01 23.14
CA VAL A 38 -3.74 9.02 21.69
C VAL A 38 -5.13 9.34 21.18
N VAL A 39 -5.24 10.40 20.39
CA VAL A 39 -6.50 10.85 19.79
C VAL A 39 -6.63 10.31 18.37
N VAL A 40 -7.82 9.83 18.02
CA VAL A 40 -8.13 9.27 16.70
C VAL A 40 -9.38 9.91 16.10
N ILE A 41 -9.49 9.83 14.77
CA ILE A 41 -10.66 10.30 13.99
C ILE A 41 -11.39 9.14 13.28
N ALA A 42 -11.22 7.94 13.78
CA ALA A 42 -11.70 6.68 13.18
C ALA A 42 -13.20 6.65 12.87
N ARG A 43 -14.03 7.36 13.66
CA ARG A 43 -15.49 7.46 13.45
C ARG A 43 -15.92 8.84 12.93
N LYS A 44 -15.03 9.55 12.19
CA LYS A 44 -15.22 10.94 11.72
C LYS A 44 -15.43 11.95 12.86
N ARG A 45 -15.09 11.56 14.10
CA ARG A 45 -15.10 12.33 15.33
C ARG A 45 -13.76 12.25 16.02
N VAL A 46 -13.41 13.27 16.77
CA VAL A 46 -12.22 13.30 17.61
C VAL A 46 -12.51 12.49 18.88
N GLU A 47 -11.84 11.37 19.07
CA GLU A 47 -12.08 10.42 20.16
C GLU A 47 -10.76 9.90 20.73
N ASN A 48 -10.77 9.45 21.99
CA ASN A 48 -9.63 8.72 22.56
C ASN A 48 -9.51 7.34 21.90
N LEU A 49 -8.29 6.93 21.55
CA LEU A 49 -8.01 5.60 20.98
C LEU A 49 -8.55 4.47 21.86
N GLN A 50 -8.42 4.58 23.20
CA GLN A 50 -8.85 3.53 24.13
C GLN A 50 -10.38 3.41 24.24
N ASP A 51 -11.11 4.47 23.90
CA ASP A 51 -12.58 4.50 23.94
C ASP A 51 -13.23 4.21 22.58
N THR A 52 -12.43 4.05 21.53
CA THR A 52 -12.90 3.80 20.16
C THR A 52 -12.98 2.30 19.90
N PRO A 53 -14.17 1.70 19.70
CA PRO A 53 -14.34 0.26 19.53
C PRO A 53 -14.05 -0.21 18.08
N VAL A 54 -12.83 0.04 17.63
CA VAL A 54 -12.30 -0.35 16.32
C VAL A 54 -10.84 -0.76 16.49
N ALA A 55 -10.39 -1.78 15.79
CA ALA A 55 -8.96 -2.11 15.72
C ALA A 55 -8.22 -1.00 14.95
N VAL A 56 -7.45 -0.17 15.64
CA VAL A 56 -6.75 0.99 15.09
C VAL A 56 -5.35 1.14 15.68
N THR A 57 -4.36 1.33 14.80
CA THR A 57 -3.00 1.73 15.16
C THR A 57 -2.79 3.18 14.74
N ALA A 58 -2.23 4.02 15.61
CA ALA A 58 -2.03 5.44 15.34
C ALA A 58 -0.58 5.85 15.61
N PHE A 59 -0.04 6.68 14.72
CA PHE A 59 1.30 7.27 14.80
C PHE A 59 1.19 8.80 14.77
N GLY A 60 1.81 9.47 15.73
CA GLY A 60 2.01 10.93 15.68
C GLY A 60 3.30 11.27 14.93
N ALA A 61 3.53 12.56 14.64
CA ALA A 61 4.67 13.06 13.87
C ALA A 61 6.03 12.57 14.42
N ASN A 62 6.24 12.63 15.74
CA ASN A 62 7.48 12.15 16.37
C ASN A 62 7.65 10.64 16.22
N SER A 63 6.59 9.86 16.44
CA SER A 63 6.63 8.41 16.29
C SER A 63 6.94 7.99 14.86
N MET A 64 6.42 8.71 13.85
CA MET A 64 6.73 8.48 12.43
C MET A 64 8.21 8.75 12.14
N ARG A 65 8.77 9.86 12.64
CA ARG A 65 10.18 10.23 12.48
C ARG A 65 11.10 9.22 13.16
N GLU A 66 10.82 8.83 14.42
CA GLU A 66 11.60 7.83 15.16
C GLU A 66 11.58 6.43 14.52
N ALA A 67 10.45 6.04 13.94
CA ALA A 67 10.26 4.78 13.23
C ALA A 67 10.71 4.84 11.75
N GLN A 68 11.13 6.03 11.27
CA GLN A 68 11.52 6.29 9.88
C GLN A 68 10.41 5.89 8.88
N ILE A 69 9.17 6.22 9.20
CA ILE A 69 8.02 6.04 8.31
C ILE A 69 8.02 7.21 7.33
N ASN A 70 8.47 6.96 6.10
CA ASN A 70 8.60 7.96 5.05
C ASN A 70 7.48 7.85 4.01
N ASN A 71 6.88 6.67 3.87
CA ASN A 71 5.77 6.36 2.96
C ASN A 71 4.85 5.29 3.56
N LEU A 72 3.75 4.99 2.88
CA LEU A 72 2.77 4.00 3.39
C LEU A 72 3.31 2.57 3.40
N ALA A 73 4.29 2.22 2.57
CA ALA A 73 4.90 0.90 2.58
C ALA A 73 5.68 0.64 3.88
N ASP A 74 6.28 1.68 4.48
CA ASP A 74 7.00 1.55 5.75
C ASP A 74 6.06 1.21 6.92
N LEU A 75 4.77 1.56 6.83
CA LEU A 75 3.75 1.20 7.84
C LEU A 75 3.59 -0.32 7.98
N SER A 76 3.80 -1.08 6.91
CA SER A 76 3.65 -2.54 6.93
C SER A 76 4.56 -3.24 7.94
N ARG A 77 5.64 -2.58 8.35
CA ARG A 77 6.59 -3.09 9.37
C ARG A 77 6.17 -2.75 10.81
N GLN A 78 5.14 -1.91 10.98
CA GLN A 78 4.73 -1.38 12.29
C GLN A 78 3.30 -1.76 12.65
N VAL A 79 2.44 -1.99 11.64
CA VAL A 79 1.00 -2.25 11.82
C VAL A 79 0.72 -3.74 11.65
N PRO A 80 0.11 -4.41 12.65
CA PRO A 80 -0.24 -5.81 12.54
C PRO A 80 -1.25 -6.05 11.40
N GLY A 81 -1.03 -7.09 10.61
CA GLY A 81 -1.93 -7.47 9.51
C GLY A 81 -1.92 -6.56 8.28
N LEU A 82 -1.09 -5.49 8.27
CA LEU A 82 -0.86 -4.67 7.10
C LEU A 82 0.31 -5.25 6.28
N SER A 83 0.09 -5.46 5.00
CA SER A 83 1.14 -5.89 4.06
C SER A 83 1.15 -4.97 2.84
N ASN A 84 2.32 -4.83 2.23
CA ASN A 84 2.47 -4.26 0.89
C ASN A 84 2.89 -5.39 -0.05
N THR A 85 2.09 -5.66 -1.06
CA THR A 85 2.31 -6.77 -2.00
C THR A 85 3.21 -6.37 -3.16
N ASP A 86 3.39 -5.08 -3.39
CA ASP A 86 4.15 -4.59 -4.54
C ASP A 86 5.44 -3.89 -4.10
N GLY A 87 6.52 -4.43 -4.56
CA GLY A 87 7.85 -4.18 -3.98
C GLY A 87 8.53 -2.90 -4.32
N ALA A 88 7.91 -1.90 -4.92
CA ALA A 88 8.58 -0.62 -5.06
C ALA A 88 7.73 0.56 -5.52
N LYS A 89 6.72 0.39 -6.39
CA LYS A 89 6.16 1.54 -7.11
C LYS A 89 4.65 1.58 -7.21
N PHE A 90 3.98 0.51 -6.80
CA PHE A 90 2.52 0.43 -6.71
C PHE A 90 2.12 0.05 -5.29
N SER A 91 1.05 0.64 -4.81
CA SER A 91 0.52 0.30 -3.51
C SER A 91 -0.41 -0.91 -3.61
N GLY A 92 0.16 -2.10 -3.51
CA GLY A 92 -0.60 -3.31 -3.23
C GLY A 92 -0.89 -3.44 -1.74
N LEU A 93 -1.43 -2.39 -1.11
CA LEU A 93 -1.75 -2.43 0.32
C LEU A 93 -2.86 -3.43 0.59
N THR A 94 -2.61 -4.33 1.53
CA THR A 94 -3.59 -5.27 2.05
C THR A 94 -3.65 -5.18 3.57
N ILE A 95 -4.84 -5.25 4.13
CA ILE A 95 -5.05 -5.36 5.57
C ILE A 95 -5.82 -6.66 5.81
N ARG A 96 -5.29 -7.56 6.67
CA ARG A 96 -5.88 -8.87 6.95
C ARG A 96 -6.08 -9.72 5.68
N GLY A 97 -5.17 -9.60 4.71
CA GLY A 97 -5.27 -10.28 3.41
C GLY A 97 -6.25 -9.65 2.42
N VAL A 98 -6.96 -8.58 2.81
CA VAL A 98 -7.92 -7.85 1.98
C VAL A 98 -7.25 -6.65 1.32
N GLY A 99 -7.26 -6.57 -0.01
CA GLY A 99 -6.65 -5.44 -0.72
C GLY A 99 -6.54 -5.67 -2.22
N ALA A 100 -5.86 -4.76 -2.92
CA ALA A 100 -5.53 -4.94 -4.31
C ALA A 100 -4.32 -5.87 -4.41
N ARG A 101 -4.50 -7.03 -5.05
CA ARG A 101 -3.40 -7.97 -5.38
C ARG A 101 -2.80 -7.69 -6.74
N VAL A 102 -3.46 -6.82 -7.50
CA VAL A 102 -3.04 -6.39 -8.83
C VAL A 102 -3.20 -4.87 -8.90
N ALA A 103 -2.09 -4.17 -9.06
CA ALA A 103 -2.09 -2.73 -9.24
C ALA A 103 -2.26 -2.41 -10.73
N GLN A 104 -3.45 -2.03 -11.12
CA GLN A 104 -3.79 -1.61 -12.47
C GLN A 104 -4.75 -0.43 -12.42
N ALA A 105 -4.67 0.47 -13.41
CA ALA A 105 -5.56 1.63 -13.54
C ALA A 105 -7.06 1.28 -13.51
N LYS A 106 -7.40 0.08 -13.95
CA LYS A 106 -8.79 -0.43 -14.03
C LYS A 106 -9.28 -1.11 -12.75
N VAL A 107 -8.39 -1.35 -11.77
CA VAL A 107 -8.67 -2.10 -10.54
C VAL A 107 -8.70 -1.16 -9.36
N ASP A 108 -9.79 -1.18 -8.62
CA ASP A 108 -9.91 -0.41 -7.39
C ASP A 108 -9.09 -1.05 -6.24
N PRO A 109 -8.56 -0.25 -5.28
CA PRO A 109 -7.89 -0.78 -4.10
C PRO A 109 -8.91 -1.41 -3.13
N GLY A 110 -8.45 -2.28 -2.23
CA GLY A 110 -9.30 -2.81 -1.13
C GLY A 110 -9.05 -2.10 0.20
N VAL A 111 -8.02 -1.23 0.26
CA VAL A 111 -7.70 -0.38 1.42
C VAL A 111 -7.86 1.07 1.00
N GLY A 112 -8.72 1.83 1.70
CA GLY A 112 -8.95 3.24 1.45
C GLY A 112 -7.85 4.12 2.06
N VAL A 113 -7.31 5.07 1.31
CA VAL A 113 -6.35 6.07 1.81
C VAL A 113 -6.99 7.45 1.77
N TYR A 114 -6.82 8.22 2.84
CA TYR A 114 -7.42 9.54 3.00
C TYR A 114 -6.38 10.53 3.51
N VAL A 115 -6.32 11.71 2.88
CA VAL A 115 -5.53 12.87 3.36
C VAL A 115 -6.50 13.97 3.78
N ASP A 116 -6.52 14.34 5.06
CA ASP A 116 -7.47 15.30 5.64
C ASP A 116 -8.96 14.99 5.34
N GLY A 117 -9.27 13.71 5.16
CA GLY A 117 -10.59 13.22 4.77
C GLY A 117 -10.86 13.17 3.27
N LEU A 118 -9.91 13.58 2.43
CA LEU A 118 -9.96 13.44 0.98
C LEU A 118 -9.57 12.02 0.57
N PHE A 119 -10.44 11.34 -0.16
CA PHE A 119 -10.19 9.99 -0.65
C PHE A 119 -9.17 9.98 -1.79
N ILE A 120 -8.18 9.11 -1.71
CA ILE A 120 -7.19 8.84 -2.76
C ILE A 120 -7.63 7.57 -3.51
N PRO A 121 -8.10 7.67 -4.76
CA PRO A 121 -8.94 6.63 -5.35
C PRO A 121 -8.21 5.36 -5.81
N ARG A 122 -6.92 5.43 -6.10
CA ARG A 122 -6.20 4.32 -6.76
C ARG A 122 -4.92 3.94 -6.04
N GLY A 123 -4.53 2.65 -6.15
CA GLY A 123 -3.35 2.10 -5.50
C GLY A 123 -2.04 2.79 -5.90
N ASP A 124 -1.87 3.12 -7.16
CA ASP A 124 -0.70 3.83 -7.68
C ASP A 124 -0.60 5.28 -7.21
N THR A 125 -1.74 5.93 -6.91
CA THR A 125 -1.77 7.26 -6.28
C THR A 125 -1.60 7.22 -4.76
N GLN A 126 -1.77 6.05 -4.14
CA GLN A 126 -1.74 5.90 -2.68
C GLN A 126 -0.34 5.91 -2.08
N LEU A 127 0.72 5.75 -2.88
CA LEU A 127 2.11 5.93 -2.42
C LEU A 127 2.46 7.41 -2.23
N VAL A 128 1.56 8.16 -1.61
CA VAL A 128 1.84 9.53 -1.19
C VAL A 128 2.93 9.49 -0.13
N ASP A 129 4.00 10.27 -0.33
CA ASP A 129 5.00 10.46 0.70
C ASP A 129 4.35 11.07 1.96
N VAL A 130 4.80 10.60 3.10
CA VAL A 130 4.38 11.15 4.40
C VAL A 130 5.09 12.48 4.61
N VAL A 131 4.52 13.56 4.03
CA VAL A 131 5.06 14.91 4.12
C VAL A 131 4.12 15.79 4.92
N ASP A 132 4.65 16.45 5.96
CA ASP A 132 3.91 17.40 6.80
C ASP A 132 2.67 16.82 7.49
N MET A 133 2.76 15.54 7.92
CA MET A 133 1.66 14.86 8.61
C MET A 133 1.78 14.98 10.13
N GLU A 134 0.67 15.35 10.76
CA GLU A 134 0.50 15.34 12.21
C GLU A 134 0.29 13.91 12.73
N SER A 135 -0.53 13.11 11.99
CA SER A 135 -0.81 11.74 12.38
C SER A 135 -1.18 10.85 11.19
N ILE A 136 -0.89 9.54 11.35
CA ILE A 136 -1.40 8.47 10.50
C ILE A 136 -2.14 7.47 11.38
N GLN A 137 -3.34 7.08 10.96
CA GLN A 137 -4.18 6.11 11.65
C GLN A 137 -4.54 4.99 10.67
N VAL A 138 -4.32 3.74 11.05
CA VAL A 138 -4.65 2.56 10.25
C VAL A 138 -5.81 1.83 10.93
N LEU A 139 -6.98 1.89 10.30
CA LEU A 139 -8.20 1.19 10.73
C LEU A 139 -8.24 -0.17 10.04
N ARG A 140 -8.32 -1.23 10.82
CA ARG A 140 -8.30 -2.60 10.30
C ARG A 140 -9.70 -3.21 10.30
N GLY A 141 -9.99 -4.02 9.28
CA GLY A 141 -11.31 -4.57 9.00
C GLY A 141 -12.21 -3.60 8.24
N PRO A 142 -13.36 -4.07 7.71
CA PRO A 142 -14.21 -3.31 6.81
C PRO A 142 -14.70 -1.97 7.39
N GLN A 143 -14.51 -0.90 6.62
CA GLN A 143 -14.90 0.47 6.97
C GLN A 143 -15.97 1.05 6.02
N GLY A 144 -16.74 0.19 5.35
CA GLY A 144 -17.70 0.57 4.31
C GLY A 144 -18.74 1.58 4.76
N THR A 145 -19.17 1.56 6.01
CA THR A 145 -20.22 2.43 6.55
C THR A 145 -19.87 3.92 6.51
N LEU A 146 -18.71 4.32 7.02
CA LEU A 146 -18.33 5.74 7.12
C LEU A 146 -17.40 6.19 5.99
N PHE A 147 -16.58 5.30 5.49
CA PHE A 147 -15.57 5.62 4.49
C PHE A 147 -15.99 5.19 3.07
N GLY A 148 -16.85 4.16 2.94
CA GLY A 148 -17.49 3.79 1.70
C GLY A 148 -16.73 2.76 0.88
N LYS A 149 -16.79 2.89 -0.45
CA LYS A 149 -16.17 1.95 -1.38
C LYS A 149 -14.66 1.80 -1.13
N ASN A 150 -14.14 0.64 -1.52
CA ASN A 150 -12.70 0.39 -1.52
C ASN A 150 -12.06 0.42 -0.11
N THR A 151 -12.86 0.08 0.90
CA THR A 151 -12.42 -0.02 2.30
C THR A 151 -12.79 -1.38 2.90
N ALA A 152 -12.83 -2.43 2.07
CA ALA A 152 -13.13 -3.79 2.49
C ALA A 152 -12.08 -4.35 3.47
N GLY A 153 -10.80 -4.03 3.27
CA GLY A 153 -9.72 -4.40 4.20
C GLY A 153 -9.55 -3.43 5.36
N GLY A 154 -9.84 -2.15 5.12
CA GLY A 154 -9.64 -1.11 6.11
C GLY A 154 -9.42 0.27 5.50
N ALA A 155 -8.96 1.21 6.32
CA ALA A 155 -8.67 2.57 5.91
C ALA A 155 -7.40 3.13 6.57
N ILE A 156 -6.64 3.92 5.82
CA ILE A 156 -5.49 4.69 6.30
C ILE A 156 -5.87 6.17 6.27
N LEU A 157 -5.87 6.80 7.42
CA LEU A 157 -6.23 8.20 7.60
C LEU A 157 -4.99 9.01 7.91
N MET A 158 -4.61 9.92 7.03
CA MET A 158 -3.50 10.84 7.19
C MET A 158 -4.04 12.23 7.49
N SER A 159 -3.59 12.81 8.59
CA SER A 159 -3.94 14.19 8.98
C SER A 159 -2.71 15.07 8.85
N SER A 160 -2.81 16.15 8.07
CA SER A 160 -1.71 17.10 7.91
C SER A 160 -1.58 18.00 9.13
N GLN A 161 -0.36 18.45 9.43
CA GLN A 161 -0.09 19.39 10.51
C GLN A 161 -0.64 20.77 10.14
N LYS A 162 -1.66 21.25 10.89
CA LYS A 162 -2.32 22.52 10.59
C LYS A 162 -1.52 23.73 11.11
N PRO A 163 -1.47 24.86 10.36
CA PRO A 163 -0.85 26.09 10.88
C PRO A 163 -1.66 26.69 12.01
N GLY A 164 -0.99 27.24 13.02
CA GLY A 164 -1.57 27.80 14.24
C GLY A 164 -1.16 29.23 14.55
N ASP A 165 -1.44 29.67 15.81
CA ASP A 165 -1.18 31.00 16.30
C ASP A 165 0.31 31.32 16.54
N GLU A 166 1.15 30.31 16.67
CA GLU A 166 2.57 30.46 16.92
C GLU A 166 3.37 30.39 15.62
N PHE A 167 4.47 31.13 15.55
CA PHE A 167 5.43 31.00 14.48
C PHE A 167 6.28 29.77 14.76
N GLU A 168 6.08 28.74 13.97
CA GLU A 168 6.70 27.43 14.12
C GLU A 168 7.33 26.94 12.82
N GLY A 169 8.25 26.03 12.94
CA GLY A 169 8.80 25.37 11.78
C GLY A 169 9.83 24.31 12.16
N HIS A 170 10.30 23.60 11.15
CA HIS A 170 11.42 22.68 11.32
C HIS A 170 12.30 22.64 10.09
N VAL A 171 13.52 22.17 10.30
CA VAL A 171 14.45 21.73 9.27
C VAL A 171 14.90 20.33 9.66
N ASP A 172 14.73 19.35 8.77
CA ASP A 172 15.21 17.98 8.90
C ASP A 172 16.18 17.68 7.74
N VAL A 173 17.39 17.24 8.05
CA VAL A 173 18.41 16.86 7.08
C VAL A 173 18.90 15.45 7.39
N LYS A 174 18.76 14.51 6.44
CA LYS A 174 19.30 13.16 6.55
C LYS A 174 20.40 12.94 5.52
N LEU A 175 21.52 12.39 5.97
CA LEU A 175 22.65 12.00 5.12
C LEU A 175 23.00 10.55 5.43
N GLY A 176 23.24 9.74 4.39
CA GLY A 176 23.48 8.30 4.62
C GLY A 176 24.23 7.62 3.49
N ASP A 177 24.33 6.30 3.59
CA ASP A 177 24.87 5.44 2.55
C ASP A 177 24.04 5.56 1.27
N TYR A 178 24.60 5.15 0.14
CA TYR A 178 24.03 5.32 -1.20
C TYR A 178 23.79 6.80 -1.55
N ASP A 179 24.71 7.67 -1.13
CA ASP A 179 24.65 9.15 -1.30
C ASP A 179 23.29 9.74 -0.90
N GLN A 180 22.66 9.17 0.14
CA GLN A 180 21.35 9.62 0.64
C GLN A 180 21.43 11.07 1.11
N GLN A 181 20.54 11.91 0.59
CA GLN A 181 20.39 13.32 0.92
C GLN A 181 18.91 13.68 0.98
N ASP A 182 18.37 13.77 2.19
CA ASP A 182 16.99 14.18 2.39
C ASP A 182 16.96 15.55 3.08
N LEU A 183 16.05 16.40 2.65
CA LEU A 183 15.81 17.72 3.26
C LEU A 183 14.30 17.97 3.37
N SER A 184 13.82 18.22 4.58
CA SER A 184 12.47 18.72 4.83
C SER A 184 12.54 20.07 5.55
N VAL A 185 11.80 21.05 5.07
CA VAL A 185 11.72 22.40 5.66
C VAL A 185 10.26 22.82 5.74
N ARG A 186 9.79 23.10 6.96
CA ARG A 186 8.47 23.68 7.21
C ARG A 186 8.62 25.04 7.87
N ILE A 187 7.74 25.96 7.47
CA ILE A 187 7.53 27.25 8.13
C ILE A 187 6.04 27.55 8.20
N GLY A 188 5.54 27.90 9.38
CA GLY A 188 4.13 28.18 9.60
C GLY A 188 3.92 29.26 10.65
N GLY A 189 2.69 29.78 10.69
CA GLY A 189 2.30 30.79 11.70
C GLY A 189 1.19 31.74 11.25
N PRO A 190 0.86 32.74 12.08
CA PRO A 190 -0.19 33.69 11.79
C PRO A 190 0.19 34.67 10.67
N LEU A 191 -0.65 34.71 9.62
CA LEU A 191 -0.60 35.72 8.55
C LEU A 191 -1.43 36.94 8.96
N ILE A 192 -2.53 36.70 9.66
CA ILE A 192 -3.35 37.71 10.33
C ILE A 192 -3.69 37.17 11.72
N GLU A 193 -3.15 37.81 12.76
CA GLU A 193 -3.29 37.38 14.14
C GLU A 193 -4.76 37.09 14.52
N GLY A 194 -5.00 35.89 15.07
CA GLY A 194 -6.31 35.40 15.49
C GLY A 194 -7.33 35.15 14.35
N LYS A 195 -6.90 35.08 13.07
CA LYS A 195 -7.83 34.88 11.95
C LYS A 195 -7.32 34.06 10.78
N LEU A 196 -6.07 34.26 10.37
CA LEU A 196 -5.55 33.60 9.15
C LEU A 196 -4.15 33.12 9.44
N TYR A 197 -3.96 31.84 9.25
CA TYR A 197 -2.70 31.14 9.44
C TYR A 197 -2.27 30.48 8.14
N GLY A 198 -0.98 30.34 7.94
CA GLY A 198 -0.43 29.67 6.76
C GLY A 198 0.79 28.87 7.09
N ALA A 199 1.02 27.79 6.33
CA ALA A 199 2.25 27.02 6.38
C ALA A 199 2.70 26.66 4.97
N LEU A 200 4.02 26.50 4.81
CA LEU A 200 4.65 26.02 3.60
C LEU A 200 5.71 24.99 3.99
N THR A 201 5.61 23.79 3.37
CA THR A 201 6.58 22.72 3.56
C THR A 201 7.18 22.34 2.22
N TYR A 202 8.51 22.24 2.16
CA TYR A 202 9.24 21.65 1.04
C TYR A 202 9.99 20.42 1.52
N ASP A 203 9.84 19.32 0.81
CA ASP A 203 10.50 18.05 1.07
C ASP A 203 11.21 17.58 -0.18
N THR A 204 12.45 17.11 -0.04
CA THR A 204 13.18 16.44 -1.12
C THR A 204 13.97 15.27 -0.56
N ARG A 205 13.95 14.16 -1.27
CA ARG A 205 14.65 12.94 -0.91
C ARG A 205 15.37 12.39 -2.12
N SER A 206 16.65 12.11 -1.94
CA SER A 206 17.45 11.50 -3.01
C SER A 206 18.39 10.45 -2.44
N SER A 207 18.57 9.36 -3.18
CA SER A 207 19.64 8.39 -2.94
C SER A 207 19.98 7.66 -4.23
N ASP A 208 21.23 7.24 -4.36
CA ASP A 208 21.66 6.31 -5.39
C ASP A 208 20.99 4.94 -5.21
N GLY A 209 20.93 4.14 -6.27
CA GLY A 209 20.41 2.78 -6.21
C GLY A 209 21.30 1.85 -5.38
N TYR A 210 20.67 0.93 -4.68
CA TYR A 210 21.38 -0.07 -3.86
C TYR A 210 21.72 -1.37 -4.60
N MET A 211 21.26 -1.52 -5.84
CA MET A 211 21.59 -2.65 -6.72
C MET A 211 22.20 -2.13 -8.02
N GLU A 212 23.31 -2.72 -8.44
CA GLU A 212 23.98 -2.37 -9.70
C GLU A 212 23.75 -3.46 -10.75
N ASP A 213 23.33 -3.06 -11.96
CA ASP A 213 23.22 -4.00 -13.07
C ASP A 213 24.59 -4.55 -13.45
N TYR A 214 24.66 -5.87 -13.54
CA TYR A 214 25.92 -6.60 -13.76
C TYR A 214 26.60 -6.27 -15.08
N PHE A 215 25.84 -5.95 -16.13
CA PHE A 215 26.39 -5.72 -17.47
C PHE A 215 26.61 -4.25 -17.79
N THR A 216 25.69 -3.39 -17.33
CA THR A 216 25.71 -1.95 -17.66
C THR A 216 26.34 -1.09 -16.58
N GLY A 217 26.39 -1.58 -15.35
CA GLY A 217 26.81 -0.79 -14.18
C GLY A 217 25.81 0.28 -13.77
N ARG A 218 24.57 0.22 -14.29
CA ARG A 218 23.49 1.13 -13.89
C ARG A 218 22.95 0.73 -12.52
N GLU A 219 22.66 1.71 -11.69
CA GLU A 219 22.10 1.50 -10.36
C GLU A 219 20.57 1.50 -10.39
N TYR A 220 19.92 0.67 -9.56
CA TYR A 220 18.48 0.52 -9.44
C TYR A 220 18.06 0.54 -7.96
N GLY A 221 16.81 0.94 -7.70
CA GLY A 221 16.31 1.13 -6.35
C GLY A 221 16.72 2.47 -5.74
N ASP A 222 16.98 3.45 -6.60
CA ASP A 222 17.22 4.83 -6.27
C ASP A 222 15.94 5.53 -5.77
N ILE A 223 16.12 6.68 -5.13
CA ILE A 223 15.06 7.58 -4.70
C ILE A 223 15.36 8.96 -5.28
N ASP A 224 14.38 9.57 -5.94
CA ASP A 224 14.40 10.97 -6.38
C ASP A 224 12.99 11.54 -6.31
N ARG A 225 12.68 12.21 -5.20
CA ARG A 225 11.35 12.74 -4.88
C ARG A 225 11.41 14.17 -4.41
N GLN A 226 10.38 14.92 -4.75
CA GLN A 226 10.17 16.28 -4.29
C GLN A 226 8.70 16.50 -3.96
N ALA A 227 8.42 17.27 -2.91
CA ALA A 227 7.06 17.67 -2.58
C ALA A 227 7.02 19.11 -2.07
N LEU A 228 5.93 19.79 -2.39
CA LEU A 228 5.61 21.13 -1.87
C LEU A 228 4.19 21.11 -1.33
N VAL A 229 4.04 21.42 -0.03
CA VAL A 229 2.73 21.49 0.63
C VAL A 229 2.48 22.91 1.09
N GLY A 230 1.40 23.50 0.62
CA GLY A 230 0.91 24.80 1.08
C GLY A 230 -0.40 24.65 1.84
N GLN A 231 -0.51 25.29 3.01
CA GLN A 231 -1.70 25.24 3.85
C GLN A 231 -2.15 26.62 4.28
N LEU A 232 -3.47 26.80 4.36
CA LEU A 232 -4.10 27.98 4.91
C LEU A 232 -5.22 27.56 5.85
N ARG A 233 -5.28 28.17 7.04
CA ARG A 233 -6.40 28.07 7.96
C ARG A 233 -6.99 29.45 8.17
N TYR A 234 -8.29 29.59 7.95
CA TYR A 234 -9.03 30.83 8.14
C TYR A 234 -10.17 30.65 9.14
N GLU A 235 -10.13 31.41 10.20
CA GLU A 235 -11.08 31.41 11.30
C GLU A 235 -11.81 32.78 11.35
N PRO A 236 -12.82 32.98 10.49
CA PRO A 236 -13.56 34.25 10.45
C PRO A 236 -14.35 34.53 11.72
N THR A 237 -14.78 33.48 12.42
CA THR A 237 -15.49 33.50 13.70
C THR A 237 -15.06 32.29 14.53
N ASP A 238 -15.31 32.31 15.84
CA ASP A 238 -15.00 31.22 16.76
C ASP A 238 -15.74 29.89 16.40
N SER A 239 -16.78 29.96 15.57
CA SER A 239 -17.61 28.80 15.16
C SER A 239 -17.37 28.33 13.75
N LEU A 240 -16.49 28.95 12.98
CA LEU A 240 -16.22 28.57 11.59
C LEU A 240 -14.73 28.53 11.33
N THR A 241 -14.25 27.35 10.97
CA THR A 241 -12.89 27.10 10.51
C THR A 241 -12.92 26.64 9.05
N ILE A 242 -12.05 27.23 8.24
CA ILE A 242 -11.86 26.88 6.83
C ILE A 242 -10.40 26.52 6.62
N ASP A 243 -10.14 25.26 6.32
CA ASP A 243 -8.82 24.72 6.02
C ASP A 243 -8.67 24.48 4.52
N PHE A 244 -7.58 24.97 3.95
CA PHE A 244 -7.18 24.69 2.57
C PHE A 244 -5.80 24.06 2.57
N ILE A 245 -5.63 22.99 1.79
CA ILE A 245 -4.36 22.31 1.50
C ILE A 245 -4.16 22.22 0.02
N ALA A 246 -2.93 22.44 -0.45
CA ALA A 246 -2.48 22.12 -1.79
C ALA A 246 -1.14 21.41 -1.69
N LEU A 247 -1.04 20.24 -2.32
CA LEU A 247 0.16 19.43 -2.42
C LEU A 247 0.53 19.25 -3.89
N TRP A 248 1.77 19.49 -4.21
CA TRP A 248 2.44 19.08 -5.44
C TRP A 248 3.55 18.10 -5.06
N GLY A 249 3.66 16.98 -5.77
CA GLY A 249 4.71 15.99 -5.61
C GLY A 249 5.18 15.47 -6.95
N GLU A 250 6.48 15.24 -7.07
CA GLU A 250 7.14 14.67 -8.24
C GLU A 250 8.08 13.54 -7.79
N GLN A 251 8.08 12.44 -8.54
CA GLN A 251 8.90 11.27 -8.31
C GLN A 251 9.52 10.86 -9.64
N ASN A 252 10.88 10.82 -9.71
CA ASN A 252 11.65 10.47 -10.90
C ASN A 252 12.64 9.36 -10.55
N GLU A 253 12.19 8.13 -10.52
CA GLU A 253 12.96 6.97 -10.02
C GLU A 253 13.14 5.93 -11.12
N ARG A 254 14.14 5.08 -10.98
CA ARG A 254 14.29 3.90 -11.82
C ARG A 254 13.39 2.76 -11.31
N ALA A 255 13.15 1.78 -12.17
CA ALA A 255 12.40 0.59 -11.80
C ALA A 255 13.01 -0.15 -10.60
N ALA A 256 12.18 -0.89 -9.87
CA ALA A 256 12.64 -1.75 -8.79
C ALA A 256 13.65 -2.78 -9.28
N PRO A 257 14.73 -3.04 -8.51
CA PRO A 257 15.76 -4.00 -8.90
C PRO A 257 15.22 -5.43 -8.76
N ARG A 258 14.79 -6.01 -9.87
CA ARG A 258 14.28 -7.39 -9.90
C ARG A 258 15.41 -8.39 -10.19
N THR A 259 15.28 -9.57 -9.63
CA THR A 259 16.17 -10.70 -9.91
C THR A 259 15.34 -11.92 -10.26
N CYS A 260 15.81 -12.75 -11.19
CA CYS A 260 15.15 -14.00 -11.51
C CYS A 260 15.33 -15.00 -10.35
N LEU A 261 14.25 -15.51 -9.81
CA LEU A 261 14.23 -16.56 -8.79
C LEU A 261 14.16 -17.96 -9.42
N LEU A 262 13.27 -18.12 -10.38
CA LEU A 262 13.01 -19.41 -11.05
C LEU A 262 12.76 -19.17 -12.54
N ALA A 263 13.18 -20.13 -13.38
CA ALA A 263 12.84 -20.17 -14.80
C ALA A 263 12.51 -21.60 -15.24
N ASN A 264 11.33 -21.77 -15.82
CA ASN A 264 10.92 -23.05 -16.39
C ASN A 264 11.46 -23.17 -17.84
N PRO A 265 12.35 -24.13 -18.14
CA PRO A 265 12.94 -24.26 -19.46
C PRO A 265 11.98 -24.84 -20.50
N ASN A 266 10.77 -25.23 -20.15
CA ASN A 266 9.82 -25.92 -21.03
C ASN A 266 8.59 -25.09 -21.40
N THR A 267 8.68 -23.76 -21.32
CA THR A 267 7.54 -22.87 -21.65
C THR A 267 7.28 -22.79 -23.15
N GLN A 268 6.08 -22.34 -23.51
CA GLN A 268 5.68 -22.16 -24.90
C GLN A 268 6.57 -21.14 -25.62
N LEU A 269 6.89 -20.01 -24.99
CA LEU A 269 7.74 -18.98 -25.57
C LEU A 269 9.15 -19.52 -25.85
N GLN A 270 9.69 -20.32 -24.94
CA GLN A 270 11.00 -20.94 -25.13
C GLN A 270 11.02 -21.94 -26.26
N SER A 271 9.89 -22.62 -26.53
CA SER A 271 9.78 -23.53 -27.67
C SER A 271 9.83 -22.81 -29.03
N LEU A 272 9.50 -21.52 -29.04
CA LEU A 272 9.51 -20.68 -30.25
C LEU A 272 10.86 -19.98 -30.48
N LEU A 273 11.61 -19.75 -29.41
CA LEU A 273 12.95 -19.18 -29.50
C LEU A 273 13.91 -20.17 -30.17
N ALA A 274 14.88 -19.69 -30.91
CA ALA A 274 15.88 -20.52 -31.58
C ALA A 274 16.58 -21.44 -30.56
N PRO A 275 16.90 -22.70 -30.94
CA PRO A 275 17.60 -23.62 -30.04
C PRO A 275 18.86 -22.99 -29.46
N GLY A 276 18.95 -22.95 -28.12
CA GLY A 276 20.06 -22.37 -27.38
C GLY A 276 19.72 -21.03 -26.68
N VAL A 277 18.63 -20.33 -27.05
CA VAL A 277 18.21 -19.10 -26.35
C VAL A 277 17.63 -19.43 -24.99
N HIS A 278 16.75 -20.41 -24.89
CA HIS A 278 16.16 -20.85 -23.63
C HIS A 278 17.17 -21.41 -22.63
N GLN A 279 18.24 -22.09 -23.12
CA GLN A 279 19.31 -22.50 -22.22
C GLN A 279 20.08 -21.31 -21.67
N SER A 280 20.25 -20.24 -22.46
CA SER A 280 20.89 -19.03 -21.98
C SER A 280 20.03 -18.28 -20.95
N TYR A 281 18.68 -18.33 -21.05
CA TYR A 281 17.79 -17.73 -20.05
C TYR A 281 17.91 -18.44 -18.69
N GLY A 282 17.86 -19.78 -18.65
CA GLY A 282 18.09 -20.54 -17.43
C GLY A 282 19.48 -20.29 -16.82
N ASP A 283 20.51 -20.18 -17.67
CA ASP A 283 21.88 -19.84 -17.22
C ASP A 283 21.96 -18.42 -16.63
N LEU A 284 21.24 -17.46 -17.21
CA LEU A 284 21.15 -16.08 -16.72
C LEU A 284 20.37 -16.00 -15.40
N CYS A 285 19.29 -16.74 -15.25
CA CYS A 285 18.56 -16.83 -14.01
C CYS A 285 19.44 -17.39 -12.87
N GLN A 286 20.21 -18.47 -13.13
CA GLN A 286 21.19 -19.00 -12.18
C GLN A 286 22.31 -17.97 -11.85
N LEU A 287 22.76 -17.21 -12.85
CA LEU A 287 23.72 -16.14 -12.63
C LEU A 287 23.11 -15.05 -11.73
N SER A 288 21.88 -14.60 -12.04
CA SER A 288 21.14 -13.62 -11.26
C SER A 288 21.05 -14.00 -9.78
N GLU A 289 20.62 -15.23 -9.49
CA GLU A 289 20.61 -15.77 -8.12
C GLU A 289 21.99 -15.76 -7.46
N SER A 290 23.04 -16.05 -8.21
CA SER A 290 24.41 -16.12 -7.67
C SER A 290 25.01 -14.77 -7.31
N ILE A 291 24.57 -13.69 -7.97
CA ILE A 291 25.17 -12.33 -7.83
C ILE A 291 24.34 -11.39 -6.97
N VAL A 292 23.04 -11.65 -6.78
CA VAL A 292 22.12 -10.75 -6.06
C VAL A 292 22.57 -10.46 -4.63
N LYS A 293 23.17 -11.44 -3.93
CA LYS A 293 23.73 -11.26 -2.58
C LYS A 293 24.97 -10.36 -2.55
N ASN A 294 25.52 -9.97 -3.70
CA ASN A 294 26.61 -9.01 -3.84
C ASN A 294 26.12 -7.68 -4.41
N GLU A 295 24.83 -7.35 -4.19
CA GLU A 295 24.20 -6.11 -4.65
C GLU A 295 24.26 -5.94 -6.17
N LYS A 296 24.17 -7.07 -6.90
CA LYS A 296 24.14 -7.09 -8.37
C LYS A 296 22.82 -7.70 -8.86
N VAL A 297 22.26 -7.10 -9.90
CA VAL A 297 21.08 -7.59 -10.60
C VAL A 297 21.38 -7.75 -12.09
N ILE A 298 20.54 -8.46 -12.78
CA ILE A 298 20.50 -8.49 -14.24
C ILE A 298 19.17 -7.86 -14.63
N MET A 299 19.23 -6.67 -15.19
CA MET A 299 18.08 -5.92 -15.63
C MET A 299 18.10 -5.77 -17.13
N ASP A 300 16.97 -5.49 -17.72
CA ASP A 300 16.87 -5.15 -19.13
C ASP A 300 17.76 -3.92 -19.43
N GLN A 301 18.36 -3.92 -20.60
CA GLN A 301 19.33 -2.88 -20.98
C GLN A 301 18.67 -1.56 -21.41
N VAL A 302 17.35 -1.54 -21.50
CA VAL A 302 16.59 -0.30 -21.78
C VAL A 302 16.40 0.47 -20.48
N PRO A 303 16.55 1.80 -20.48
CA PRO A 303 16.29 2.62 -19.31
C PRO A 303 14.83 2.47 -18.84
N MET A 304 14.67 2.02 -17.62
CA MET A 304 13.38 1.87 -16.96
C MET A 304 13.28 2.95 -15.91
N ASP A 305 12.54 3.99 -16.23
CA ASP A 305 12.31 5.12 -15.35
C ASP A 305 10.82 5.17 -14.99
N TYR A 306 10.52 5.73 -13.86
CA TYR A 306 9.19 5.91 -13.33
C TYR A 306 9.03 7.37 -12.91
N ASP A 307 8.29 8.13 -13.71
CA ASP A 307 8.06 9.56 -13.49
C ASP A 307 6.59 9.76 -13.11
N VAL A 308 6.32 10.24 -11.92
CA VAL A 308 4.96 10.51 -11.43
C VAL A 308 4.86 11.93 -10.92
N THR A 309 3.81 12.63 -11.35
CA THR A 309 3.44 13.93 -10.79
C THR A 309 2.06 13.83 -10.13
N ASN A 310 1.99 14.17 -8.85
CA ASN A 310 0.77 14.21 -8.07
C ASN A 310 0.42 15.63 -7.66
N ASN A 311 -0.82 16.04 -7.90
CA ASN A 311 -1.37 17.30 -7.42
C ASN A 311 -2.64 17.03 -6.64
N LEU A 312 -2.69 17.46 -5.40
CA LEU A 312 -3.89 17.35 -4.56
C LEU A 312 -4.27 18.73 -4.04
N ALA A 313 -5.55 19.04 -4.09
CA ALA A 313 -6.10 20.23 -3.45
C ALA A 313 -7.34 19.88 -2.63
N GLY A 314 -7.39 20.39 -1.40
CA GLY A 314 -8.45 20.13 -0.45
C GLY A 314 -8.98 21.40 0.21
N LEU A 315 -10.31 21.48 0.37
CA LEU A 315 -10.98 22.54 1.12
C LEU A 315 -11.92 21.88 2.12
N THR A 316 -11.65 22.11 3.41
CA THR A 316 -12.50 21.64 4.51
C THR A 316 -13.11 22.82 5.23
N LEU A 317 -14.43 22.82 5.38
CA LEU A 317 -15.18 23.78 6.20
C LEU A 317 -15.74 23.02 7.41
N ASN A 318 -15.47 23.53 8.60
CA ASN A 318 -16.06 23.07 9.85
C ASN A 318 -16.86 24.22 10.46
N TRP A 319 -18.16 24.04 10.57
CA TRP A 319 -19.05 25.07 11.08
C TRP A 319 -19.90 24.56 12.23
N GLU A 320 -19.68 25.11 13.41
CA GLU A 320 -20.48 24.82 14.60
C GLU A 320 -21.74 25.69 14.60
N VAL A 321 -22.90 25.04 14.63
CA VAL A 321 -24.21 25.70 14.57
C VAL A 321 -25.08 25.18 15.72
N GLY A 322 -25.06 25.88 16.88
CA GLY A 322 -25.75 25.42 18.09
C GLY A 322 -25.19 24.09 18.58
N ASP A 323 -26.02 23.03 18.60
CA ASP A 323 -25.66 21.73 19.12
C ASP A 323 -25.16 20.73 18.03
N PHE A 324 -24.91 21.21 16.81
CA PHE A 324 -24.40 20.36 15.74
C PHE A 324 -23.28 21.04 14.96
N GLN A 325 -22.46 20.21 14.33
CA GLN A 325 -21.38 20.62 13.43
C GLN A 325 -21.75 20.22 11.99
N LEU A 326 -21.59 21.17 11.09
CA LEU A 326 -21.62 20.94 9.64
C LEU A 326 -20.17 20.91 9.16
N LYS A 327 -19.80 19.81 8.49
CA LYS A 327 -18.49 19.64 7.85
C LYS A 327 -18.67 19.46 6.35
N SER A 328 -17.92 20.23 5.56
CA SER A 328 -17.87 20.09 4.10
C SER A 328 -16.44 19.82 3.68
N ILE A 329 -16.22 18.78 2.88
CA ILE A 329 -14.90 18.39 2.37
C ILE A 329 -14.99 18.36 0.85
N THR A 330 -14.21 19.21 0.18
CA THR A 330 -14.08 19.25 -1.28
C THR A 330 -12.68 18.83 -1.67
N GLY A 331 -12.53 17.88 -2.56
CA GLY A 331 -11.26 17.36 -3.03
C GLY A 331 -11.10 17.42 -4.53
N TYR A 332 -9.88 17.71 -4.97
CA TYR A 332 -9.40 17.58 -6.34
C TYR A 332 -8.06 16.89 -6.34
N LEU A 333 -7.91 15.87 -7.18
CA LEU A 333 -6.63 15.21 -7.44
C LEU A 333 -6.39 15.16 -8.94
N TYR A 334 -5.18 15.51 -9.34
CA TYR A 334 -4.63 15.29 -10.67
C TYR A 334 -3.34 14.50 -10.54
N GLN A 335 -3.22 13.44 -11.32
CA GLN A 335 -2.01 12.66 -11.45
C GLN A 335 -1.65 12.51 -12.91
N GLU A 336 -0.38 12.63 -13.20
CA GLU A 336 0.25 12.23 -14.45
C GLU A 336 1.34 11.20 -14.11
N ASP A 337 1.26 10.06 -14.74
CA ASP A 337 2.17 8.94 -14.50
C ASP A 337 2.76 8.52 -15.86
N LEU A 338 4.06 8.70 -15.99
CA LEU A 338 4.83 8.26 -17.15
C LEU A 338 5.61 7.00 -16.76
N LYS A 339 4.98 5.85 -16.93
CA LYS A 339 5.60 4.54 -16.66
C LYS A 339 6.49 4.15 -17.81
N ARG A 340 7.76 4.00 -17.55
CA ARG A 340 8.72 3.39 -18.48
C ARG A 340 9.17 2.06 -17.92
N ASP A 341 8.23 1.30 -17.68
CA ASP A 341 8.06 -0.02 -17.11
C ASP A 341 9.16 -0.73 -16.33
N SER A 342 8.67 -1.71 -15.59
CA SER A 342 9.45 -2.65 -14.82
C SER A 342 9.84 -3.85 -15.67
N ASP A 343 11.09 -4.26 -15.62
CA ASP A 343 11.53 -5.58 -16.03
C ASP A 343 10.85 -6.62 -15.11
N GLN A 344 9.78 -7.24 -15.62
CA GLN A 344 8.98 -8.16 -14.80
C GLN A 344 9.56 -9.57 -14.76
N ASP A 345 10.39 -9.94 -15.71
CA ASP A 345 10.98 -11.27 -15.81
C ASP A 345 12.46 -11.33 -15.37
N ALA A 346 13.07 -10.18 -15.08
CA ALA A 346 14.47 -10.05 -14.69
C ALA A 346 15.42 -10.71 -15.69
N SER A 347 15.18 -10.50 -16.99
CA SER A 347 15.98 -11.07 -18.08
C SER A 347 16.75 -10.01 -18.84
N LEU A 348 17.80 -10.41 -19.54
CA LEU A 348 18.55 -9.54 -20.47
C LEU A 348 17.85 -9.30 -21.80
N TYR A 349 16.73 -9.96 -22.03
CA TYR A 349 16.07 -9.96 -23.31
C TYR A 349 15.01 -8.88 -23.34
N TYR A 350 15.11 -7.94 -24.26
CA TYR A 350 14.21 -6.82 -24.52
C TYR A 350 12.73 -7.19 -24.74
N SER A 351 12.33 -8.41 -24.56
CA SER A 351 11.14 -8.90 -25.17
C SER A 351 10.10 -9.50 -24.25
N ILE A 352 10.51 -9.90 -23.05
CA ILE A 352 9.62 -10.64 -22.19
C ILE A 352 9.44 -9.88 -20.90
N GLY A 353 8.37 -9.14 -20.79
CA GLY A 353 8.06 -8.32 -19.63
C GLY A 353 8.30 -6.81 -19.81
N ASN A 354 8.97 -6.40 -20.87
CA ASN A 354 9.22 -5.00 -21.13
C ASN A 354 8.19 -4.43 -22.10
N PHE A 355 6.97 -4.28 -21.61
CA PHE A 355 5.82 -3.92 -22.43
C PHE A 355 5.74 -2.43 -22.73
N SER A 356 6.47 -1.60 -22.00
CA SER A 356 6.31 -0.17 -22.03
C SER A 356 7.46 0.59 -22.64
N THR A 357 8.68 0.05 -22.69
CA THR A 357 9.79 0.78 -23.29
C THR A 357 9.62 1.15 -24.75
N THR A 358 8.78 0.42 -25.44
CA THR A 358 8.39 0.74 -26.82
C THR A 358 7.27 1.79 -26.87
N ALA A 359 6.53 2.01 -25.83
CA ALA A 359 5.48 3.03 -25.79
C ALA A 359 6.03 4.46 -25.81
N ARG A 360 7.23 4.70 -25.30
CA ARG A 360 7.96 5.97 -25.52
C ARG A 360 8.02 6.41 -26.96
N HIS A 361 7.93 5.49 -27.88
CA HIS A 361 8.15 5.68 -29.30
C HIS A 361 6.86 5.81 -30.10
N PHE A 362 5.71 5.62 -29.44
CA PHE A 362 4.40 5.75 -30.06
C PHE A 362 3.90 7.20 -30.10
N ASN A 363 4.74 8.13 -30.47
CA ASN A 363 4.30 9.52 -30.67
C ASN A 363 3.52 9.67 -31.99
N ALA A 364 2.45 8.90 -32.14
CA ALA A 364 1.55 9.01 -33.25
C ALA A 364 0.38 9.93 -32.89
N ASN A 365 0.31 11.06 -33.49
CA ASN A 365 -0.75 12.06 -33.37
C ASN A 365 -0.78 12.81 -32.00
N GLY A 366 0.33 12.97 -31.32
CA GLY A 366 0.40 13.69 -30.05
C GLY A 366 0.10 12.86 -28.82
N LEU A 367 -0.05 11.55 -28.96
CA LEU A 367 -0.07 10.62 -27.84
C LEU A 367 1.37 10.47 -27.33
N LYS A 368 1.61 10.88 -26.09
CA LYS A 368 2.82 10.52 -25.38
C LYS A 368 2.71 9.03 -25.06
N GLY A 369 3.76 8.26 -25.20
CA GLY A 369 3.72 6.86 -24.84
C GLY A 369 3.65 6.67 -23.34
N ASP A 370 3.05 5.61 -22.87
CA ASP A 370 2.95 5.15 -21.47
C ASP A 370 2.56 6.23 -20.47
N ASP A 371 1.56 7.00 -20.82
CA ASP A 371 1.10 8.18 -20.14
C ASP A 371 -0.29 7.88 -19.57
N GLU A 372 -0.41 7.87 -18.25
CA GLU A 372 -1.70 7.79 -17.58
C GLU A 372 -2.01 9.14 -16.96
N GLU A 373 -3.10 9.78 -17.41
CA GLU A 373 -3.62 10.99 -16.79
C GLU A 373 -4.88 10.66 -16.00
N ARG A 374 -4.96 11.17 -14.78
CA ARG A 374 -6.10 10.99 -13.91
C ARG A 374 -6.59 12.29 -13.32
N HIS A 375 -7.90 12.48 -13.36
CA HIS A 375 -8.62 13.55 -12.70
C HIS A 375 -9.64 12.95 -11.75
N PHE A 376 -9.65 13.42 -10.52
CA PHE A 376 -10.64 13.01 -9.53
C PHE A 376 -11.14 14.22 -8.75
N VAL A 377 -12.48 14.33 -8.63
CA VAL A 377 -13.16 15.36 -7.84
C VAL A 377 -14.09 14.68 -6.86
N SER A 378 -14.13 15.15 -5.61
CA SER A 378 -15.06 14.65 -4.62
C SER A 378 -15.65 15.77 -3.76
N GLN A 379 -16.88 15.53 -3.28
CA GLN A 379 -17.57 16.37 -2.32
C GLN A 379 -18.25 15.52 -1.26
N GLU A 380 -17.98 15.83 0.00
CA GLU A 380 -18.66 15.22 1.14
C GLU A 380 -19.25 16.29 2.05
N PHE A 381 -20.48 16.06 2.54
CA PHE A 381 -21.11 16.85 3.58
C PHE A 381 -21.48 15.96 4.75
N ASN A 382 -21.12 16.38 5.96
CA ASN A 382 -21.42 15.68 7.19
C ASN A 382 -22.17 16.58 8.15
N LEU A 383 -23.16 16.03 8.81
CA LEU A 383 -23.85 16.59 9.95
C LEU A 383 -23.54 15.73 11.18
N LEU A 384 -22.82 16.29 12.14
CA LEU A 384 -22.47 15.66 13.41
C LEU A 384 -23.17 16.39 14.55
N GLY A 385 -23.62 15.65 15.56
CA GLY A 385 -24.24 16.25 16.74
C GLY A 385 -24.55 15.24 17.81
N SER A 386 -25.09 15.74 18.91
CA SER A 386 -25.58 14.93 20.04
C SER A 386 -27.04 15.26 20.33
N ALA A 387 -27.76 14.32 20.94
CA ALA A 387 -29.16 14.45 21.29
C ALA A 387 -29.47 13.68 22.59
N PHE A 388 -30.64 13.94 23.19
CA PHE A 388 -31.13 13.26 24.39
C PHE A 388 -30.19 13.36 25.60
N ASP A 389 -29.73 14.60 25.90
CA ASP A 389 -28.77 14.87 26.95
C ASP A 389 -27.45 14.08 26.75
N ASP A 390 -26.88 14.18 25.54
CA ASP A 390 -25.62 13.55 25.10
C ASP A 390 -25.59 12.01 25.13
N LYS A 391 -26.78 11.37 25.19
CA LYS A 391 -26.88 9.91 25.13
C LYS A 391 -26.84 9.35 23.69
N LEU A 392 -27.14 10.16 22.71
CA LEU A 392 -27.15 9.76 21.31
C LEU A 392 -26.26 10.70 20.52
N ASP A 393 -25.15 10.17 20.04
CA ASP A 393 -24.34 10.81 19.04
C ASP A 393 -24.73 10.34 17.64
N TYR A 394 -24.78 11.27 16.69
CA TYR A 394 -25.11 10.95 15.31
C TYR A 394 -24.12 11.58 14.33
N THR A 395 -23.81 10.84 13.29
CA THR A 395 -23.09 11.31 12.09
C THR A 395 -23.93 10.93 10.88
N LEU A 396 -24.34 11.93 10.10
CA LEU A 396 -25.09 11.73 8.85
C LEU A 396 -24.31 12.39 7.72
N GLY A 397 -24.22 11.73 6.57
CA GLY A 397 -23.45 12.26 5.46
C GLY A 397 -24.00 11.93 4.10
N ILE A 398 -23.59 12.76 3.14
CA ILE A 398 -23.76 12.52 1.70
C ILE A 398 -22.41 12.71 1.02
N TYR A 399 -22.15 11.91 0.00
CA TYR A 399 -20.90 11.90 -0.75
C TYR A 399 -21.17 11.82 -2.24
N GLY A 400 -20.32 12.45 -3.05
CA GLY A 400 -20.29 12.29 -4.48
C GLY A 400 -18.90 12.46 -5.04
N SER A 401 -18.57 11.71 -6.09
CA SER A 401 -17.29 11.85 -6.81
C SER A 401 -17.44 11.59 -8.29
N ASP A 402 -16.51 12.16 -9.06
CA ASP A 402 -16.33 11.97 -10.49
C ASP A 402 -14.85 11.69 -10.76
N GLU A 403 -14.56 10.63 -11.51
CA GLU A 403 -13.22 10.20 -11.88
C GLU A 403 -13.10 10.06 -13.39
N LYS A 404 -12.00 10.52 -13.94
CA LYS A 404 -11.62 10.27 -15.32
C LYS A 404 -10.16 9.79 -15.37
N ILE A 405 -9.94 8.69 -16.08
CA ILE A 405 -8.62 8.11 -16.33
C ILE A 405 -8.46 8.00 -17.84
N GLU A 406 -7.36 8.53 -18.36
CA GLU A 406 -6.88 8.30 -19.71
C GLU A 406 -5.59 7.49 -19.62
N ASP A 407 -5.65 6.21 -20.02
CA ASP A 407 -4.52 5.28 -20.00
C ASP A 407 -4.12 4.96 -21.43
N ASN A 408 -2.96 5.45 -21.82
CA ASN A 408 -2.43 5.34 -23.18
C ASN A 408 -1.77 3.99 -23.49
N LEU A 409 -1.67 3.10 -22.52
CA LEU A 409 -1.09 1.78 -22.72
C LEU A 409 -2.06 0.71 -23.06
N GLY A 410 -3.07 0.70 -22.32
CA GLY A 410 -4.11 -0.28 -22.42
C GLY A 410 -3.63 -1.68 -22.64
N GLY A 411 -2.85 -2.17 -21.86
CA GLY A 411 -2.51 -3.55 -22.11
C GLY A 411 -2.19 -4.29 -20.82
N ASN A 412 -3.21 -4.80 -20.19
CA ASN A 412 -3.10 -5.96 -19.31
C ASN A 412 -2.79 -7.23 -20.11
N SER A 413 -2.08 -7.14 -21.20
CA SER A 413 -1.67 -8.28 -21.98
C SER A 413 -0.17 -8.41 -21.88
N LEU A 414 0.30 -9.59 -21.66
CA LEU A 414 1.70 -10.00 -21.80
C LEU A 414 2.26 -9.74 -23.22
N THR A 415 1.67 -8.81 -23.93
CA THR A 415 1.99 -8.54 -25.31
C THR A 415 2.66 -7.19 -25.43
N PRO A 416 3.91 -7.15 -25.90
CA PRO A 416 4.60 -5.91 -26.12
C PRO A 416 3.77 -4.98 -27.00
N SER A 417 3.53 -3.78 -26.52
CA SER A 417 2.93 -2.70 -27.31
C SER A 417 3.85 -2.22 -28.45
N GLY A 418 5.02 -2.80 -28.57
CA GLY A 418 6.05 -2.47 -29.55
C GLY A 418 6.61 -3.66 -30.31
N TYR A 419 7.90 -3.67 -30.54
CA TYR A 419 8.60 -4.76 -31.21
C TYR A 419 9.14 -5.78 -30.25
N LEU A 420 9.02 -7.05 -30.64
CA LEU A 420 9.77 -8.11 -30.01
C LEU A 420 11.20 -8.09 -30.58
N GLY A 421 12.18 -7.78 -29.74
CA GLY A 421 13.59 -7.88 -30.11
C GLY A 421 14.16 -9.22 -29.65
N VAL A 422 14.40 -10.16 -30.57
CA VAL A 422 15.04 -11.44 -30.26
C VAL A 422 16.55 -11.35 -30.56
N PRO A 423 17.43 -11.47 -29.55
CA PRO A 423 18.88 -11.41 -29.77
C PRO A 423 19.38 -12.52 -30.69
N LEU A 424 20.17 -12.16 -31.69
CA LEU A 424 20.86 -13.07 -32.61
C LEU A 424 22.38 -12.77 -32.60
N GLY A 425 23.04 -13.03 -31.47
CA GLY A 425 24.45 -12.64 -31.28
C GLY A 425 24.58 -11.10 -31.15
N ASP A 426 25.35 -10.49 -32.05
CA ASP A 426 25.52 -9.01 -32.09
C ASP A 426 24.34 -8.30 -32.78
N ASN A 427 23.34 -9.04 -33.26
CA ASN A 427 22.18 -8.51 -33.96
C ASN A 427 20.90 -8.79 -33.19
N VAL A 428 19.82 -8.13 -33.54
CA VAL A 428 18.47 -8.29 -32.99
C VAL A 428 17.49 -8.58 -34.12
N LEU A 429 16.72 -9.66 -34.02
CA LEU A 429 15.57 -9.91 -34.89
C LEU A 429 14.40 -9.11 -34.34
N VAL A 430 13.93 -8.14 -35.08
CA VAL A 430 12.75 -7.34 -34.76
C VAL A 430 11.52 -8.03 -35.33
N ILE A 431 10.53 -8.29 -34.48
CA ILE A 431 9.26 -8.90 -34.86
C ILE A 431 8.14 -7.95 -34.47
N ALA A 432 7.27 -7.58 -35.41
CA ALA A 432 6.11 -6.78 -35.11
C ALA A 432 5.08 -7.59 -34.31
N PRO A 433 4.38 -7.00 -33.33
CA PRO A 433 3.41 -7.71 -32.47
C PRO A 433 2.36 -8.51 -33.24
N ALA A 434 1.76 -7.90 -34.25
CA ALA A 434 0.75 -8.54 -35.08
C ALA A 434 1.25 -9.79 -35.82
N GLN A 435 2.55 -9.93 -36.07
CA GLN A 435 3.16 -11.10 -36.69
C GLN A 435 3.53 -12.21 -35.66
N ALA A 436 3.73 -11.81 -34.41
CA ALA A 436 3.98 -12.72 -33.31
C ALA A 436 2.68 -13.26 -32.68
N GLY A 437 1.49 -12.85 -33.20
CA GLY A 437 0.19 -13.17 -32.57
C GLY A 437 -0.09 -12.36 -31.33
N LEU A 438 0.67 -11.29 -31.10
CA LEU A 438 0.61 -10.46 -29.93
C LEU A 438 -0.41 -9.32 -30.10
N ARG A 439 -0.93 -8.81 -29.01
CA ARG A 439 -1.95 -7.74 -29.02
C ARG A 439 -1.36 -6.38 -29.40
N ASN A 440 -2.25 -5.55 -29.90
CA ASN A 440 -1.92 -4.20 -30.26
C ASN A 440 -2.09 -3.25 -29.06
N PRO A 441 -1.29 -2.17 -28.99
CA PRO A 441 -1.46 -1.14 -27.97
C PRO A 441 -2.88 -0.54 -28.01
N SER A 442 -3.37 -0.08 -26.88
CA SER A 442 -4.70 0.52 -26.78
C SER A 442 -4.65 1.85 -26.02
N LEU A 443 -5.58 2.72 -26.35
CA LEU A 443 -5.93 3.89 -25.58
C LEU A 443 -7.23 3.59 -24.84
N THR A 444 -7.23 3.69 -23.53
CA THR A 444 -8.39 3.47 -22.69
C THR A 444 -8.80 4.76 -21.99
N GLU A 445 -10.04 5.17 -22.14
CA GLU A 445 -10.68 6.17 -21.31
C GLU A 445 -11.66 5.46 -20.37
N LEU A 446 -11.42 5.59 -19.06
CA LEU A 446 -12.30 5.10 -18.00
C LEU A 446 -12.90 6.29 -17.27
N THR A 447 -14.23 6.32 -17.12
CA THR A 447 -14.92 7.30 -16.28
C THR A 447 -15.69 6.58 -15.19
N GLY A 448 -15.68 7.13 -13.98
CA GLY A 448 -16.37 6.59 -12.82
C GLY A 448 -17.13 7.68 -12.07
N GLN A 449 -18.39 7.42 -11.72
CA GLN A 449 -19.20 8.29 -10.87
C GLN A 449 -19.66 7.50 -9.66
N SER A 450 -19.61 8.14 -8.48
CA SER A 450 -20.12 7.54 -7.25
C SER A 450 -20.96 8.52 -6.46
N ALA A 451 -22.05 8.03 -5.88
CA ALA A 451 -22.88 8.80 -4.97
C ALA A 451 -23.29 7.94 -3.78
N ALA A 452 -23.30 8.52 -2.58
CA ALA A 452 -23.68 7.78 -1.38
C ALA A 452 -24.41 8.64 -0.36
N VAL A 453 -25.25 7.95 0.44
CA VAL A 453 -25.84 8.47 1.67
C VAL A 453 -25.49 7.51 2.81
N PHE A 454 -25.08 8.05 3.95
CA PHE A 454 -24.65 7.24 5.07
C PHE A 454 -25.02 7.88 6.41
N GLY A 455 -25.02 7.04 7.43
CA GLY A 455 -25.19 7.52 8.81
C GLY A 455 -24.75 6.49 9.82
N GLN A 456 -24.36 6.99 10.98
CA GLN A 456 -24.02 6.21 12.17
C GLN A 456 -24.66 6.86 13.40
N LEU A 457 -25.21 6.04 14.26
CA LEU A 457 -25.84 6.40 15.53
C LEU A 457 -25.10 5.67 16.65
N ILE A 458 -24.63 6.39 17.66
CA ILE A 458 -23.96 5.87 18.83
C ILE A 458 -24.83 6.18 20.04
N TYR A 459 -25.40 5.16 20.66
CA TYR A 459 -26.29 5.30 21.80
C TYR A 459 -25.66 4.78 23.09
N SER A 460 -25.37 5.67 24.02
CA SER A 460 -24.87 5.36 25.36
C SER A 460 -26.05 5.06 26.28
N PHE A 461 -26.34 3.76 26.49
CA PHE A 461 -27.42 3.33 27.35
C PHE A 461 -27.14 3.70 28.83
N ASN A 462 -25.87 3.53 29.23
CA ASN A 462 -25.31 3.98 30.51
C ASN A 462 -23.78 4.05 30.36
N ASP A 463 -23.07 4.38 31.43
CA ASP A 463 -21.61 4.51 31.44
C ASP A 463 -20.86 3.21 31.09
N MET A 464 -21.52 2.06 31.14
CA MET A 464 -20.93 0.74 30.83
C MET A 464 -21.26 0.26 29.42
N TRP A 465 -22.43 0.58 28.87
CA TRP A 465 -22.91 0.00 27.63
C TRP A 465 -23.21 1.04 26.56
N GLN A 466 -22.60 0.87 25.42
CA GLN A 466 -22.83 1.68 24.23
C GLN A 466 -23.19 0.77 23.03
N PHE A 467 -24.10 1.24 22.20
CA PHE A 467 -24.55 0.55 20.98
C PHE A 467 -24.32 1.48 19.81
N THR A 468 -23.61 1.00 18.79
CA THR A 468 -23.39 1.73 17.54
C THR A 468 -24.11 1.00 16.42
N LEU A 469 -24.86 1.75 15.62
CA LEU A 469 -25.52 1.24 14.41
C LEU A 469 -25.18 2.19 13.26
N GLY A 470 -24.79 1.64 12.14
CA GLY A 470 -24.46 2.40 10.95
C GLY A 470 -24.92 1.71 9.67
N ALA A 471 -25.16 2.50 8.64
CA ALA A 471 -25.41 2.00 7.30
C ALA A 471 -25.02 3.04 6.25
N ARG A 472 -24.58 2.55 5.10
CA ARG A 472 -24.31 3.35 3.91
C ARG A 472 -24.95 2.67 2.71
N TYR A 473 -25.56 3.46 1.85
CA TYR A 473 -25.94 3.06 0.49
C TYR A 473 -25.06 3.81 -0.49
N THR A 474 -24.34 3.06 -1.31
CA THR A 474 -23.48 3.61 -2.36
C THR A 474 -23.98 3.14 -3.71
N TRP A 475 -24.12 4.06 -4.66
CA TRP A 475 -24.34 3.81 -6.08
C TRP A 475 -23.09 4.22 -6.84
N GLU A 476 -22.73 3.43 -7.86
CA GLU A 476 -21.57 3.64 -8.70
C GLU A 476 -21.88 3.31 -10.16
N GLU A 477 -21.38 4.12 -11.09
CA GLU A 477 -21.41 3.87 -12.52
C GLU A 477 -19.99 3.99 -13.08
N LYS A 478 -19.58 3.03 -13.91
CA LYS A 478 -18.31 3.10 -14.66
C LYS A 478 -18.56 2.91 -16.14
N LYS A 479 -17.76 3.62 -16.97
CA LYS A 479 -17.80 3.53 -18.43
C LYS A 479 -16.39 3.42 -18.95
N ILE A 480 -16.20 2.53 -19.94
CA ILE A 480 -14.92 2.30 -20.60
C ILE A 480 -15.06 2.51 -22.11
N ASP A 481 -14.10 3.24 -22.70
CA ASP A 481 -13.95 3.41 -24.15
C ASP A 481 -12.51 3.06 -24.51
N GLN A 482 -12.31 1.89 -25.12
CA GLN A 482 -10.99 1.39 -25.49
C GLN A 482 -10.85 1.34 -27.02
N ARG A 483 -9.72 1.87 -27.52
CA ARG A 483 -9.36 1.88 -28.94
C ARG A 483 -8.04 1.16 -29.13
N ASN A 484 -8.04 0.15 -29.99
CA ASN A 484 -6.86 -0.61 -30.30
C ASN A 484 -6.12 -0.03 -31.51
N TYR A 485 -4.80 -0.02 -31.44
CA TYR A 485 -3.91 0.48 -32.49
C TYR A 485 -3.07 -0.68 -33.03
N ARG A 486 -2.73 -0.61 -34.31
CA ARG A 486 -1.81 -1.58 -34.90
C ARG A 486 -0.41 -0.98 -35.02
N ALA A 487 0.55 -1.66 -34.45
CA ALA A 487 1.96 -1.38 -34.72
C ALA A 487 2.33 -1.94 -36.12
N THR A 488 2.86 -1.10 -36.99
CA THR A 488 3.30 -1.50 -38.33
C THR A 488 4.81 -1.45 -38.40
N ALA A 489 5.46 -2.61 -38.42
CA ALA A 489 6.89 -2.69 -38.70
C ALA A 489 7.24 -3.91 -39.50
N PRO A 490 8.28 -3.83 -40.34
CA PRO A 490 8.83 -5.01 -41.00
C PRO A 490 9.50 -5.93 -39.97
N THR A 491 9.38 -7.24 -40.16
CA THR A 491 10.23 -8.22 -39.48
C THR A 491 11.60 -8.17 -40.15
N GLU A 492 12.61 -7.74 -39.45
CA GLU A 492 13.96 -7.61 -39.99
C GLU A 492 15.02 -7.88 -38.92
N VAL A 493 16.23 -8.20 -39.36
CA VAL A 493 17.39 -8.34 -38.48
C VAL A 493 18.20 -7.05 -38.55
N VAL A 494 18.32 -6.38 -37.42
CA VAL A 494 19.08 -5.14 -37.27
C VAL A 494 20.25 -5.32 -36.32
N THR A 495 21.23 -4.44 -36.34
CA THR A 495 22.25 -4.39 -35.29
C THR A 495 21.62 -3.86 -34.00
N ARG A 496 22.28 -4.09 -32.88
CA ARG A 496 21.83 -3.60 -31.58
C ARG A 496 21.69 -2.08 -31.56
N ASP A 497 22.68 -1.37 -32.08
CA ASP A 497 22.66 0.11 -32.20
C ASP A 497 21.50 0.61 -33.08
N GLU A 498 21.15 -0.13 -34.12
CA GLU A 498 19.99 0.20 -34.97
C GLU A 498 18.68 -0.13 -34.26
N PHE A 499 18.61 -1.18 -33.44
CA PHE A 499 17.45 -1.48 -32.63
C PHE A 499 17.20 -0.40 -31.55
N ASP A 500 18.27 0.04 -30.86
CA ASP A 500 18.21 1.12 -29.89
C ASP A 500 17.83 2.46 -30.55
N GLN A 501 18.23 2.69 -31.81
CA GLN A 501 17.82 3.87 -32.60
C GLN A 501 16.41 3.73 -33.18
N LEU A 502 15.95 2.52 -33.52
CA LEU A 502 14.55 2.29 -33.90
C LEU A 502 13.62 2.72 -32.75
N ALA A 503 14.10 2.56 -31.56
CA ALA A 503 13.45 3.01 -30.35
C ALA A 503 13.24 4.54 -30.32
N ASP A 504 14.15 5.35 -30.87
CA ASP A 504 14.04 6.82 -30.90
C ASP A 504 13.31 7.39 -32.15
N ASP A 505 13.31 6.67 -33.27
CA ASP A 505 12.86 7.17 -34.59
C ASP A 505 11.53 6.57 -35.08
N TYR A 506 10.68 6.07 -34.22
CA TYR A 506 9.59 5.18 -34.54
C TYR A 506 8.44 5.73 -35.40
N GLN A 507 7.85 4.81 -36.25
CA GLN A 507 6.69 5.11 -37.11
C GLN A 507 5.40 5.21 -36.30
N PRO A 508 4.48 6.12 -36.67
CA PRO A 508 3.27 6.34 -35.92
C PRO A 508 2.37 5.09 -35.83
N LEU A 509 1.80 4.87 -34.63
CA LEU A 509 0.66 3.99 -34.47
C LEU A 509 -0.48 4.41 -35.37
N VAL A 510 -1.03 3.50 -36.10
CA VAL A 510 -2.19 3.74 -36.93
C VAL A 510 -3.39 3.09 -36.25
N VAL A 511 -4.43 3.88 -36.01
CA VAL A 511 -5.72 3.31 -35.59
C VAL A 511 -6.11 2.24 -36.57
N ASP A 512 -6.22 1.01 -36.13
CA ASP A 512 -6.69 -0.07 -37.01
C ASP A 512 -8.21 -0.01 -37.11
N PRO A 513 -8.75 0.36 -38.28
CA PRO A 513 -10.20 0.45 -38.43
C PRO A 513 -10.88 -0.94 -38.41
N ASP A 514 -10.12 -1.99 -38.56
CA ASP A 514 -10.61 -3.38 -38.57
C ASP A 514 -10.64 -4.00 -37.16
N LEU A 515 -9.99 -3.37 -36.18
CA LEU A 515 -10.06 -3.80 -34.80
C LEU A 515 -11.30 -3.22 -34.10
N PRO A 516 -12.00 -4.02 -33.29
CA PRO A 516 -13.20 -3.56 -32.61
C PRO A 516 -12.88 -2.40 -31.67
N LYS A 517 -13.70 -1.38 -31.69
CA LYS A 517 -13.74 -0.37 -30.64
C LYS A 517 -14.56 -0.95 -29.50
N LEU A 518 -13.91 -1.16 -28.37
CA LEU A 518 -14.54 -1.75 -27.20
C LEU A 518 -15.14 -0.64 -26.35
N LYS A 519 -16.42 -0.73 -26.06
CA LYS A 519 -17.14 0.19 -25.17
C LYS A 519 -18.11 -0.60 -24.33
N ASP A 520 -18.13 -0.28 -23.05
CA ASP A 520 -19.11 -0.83 -22.13
C ASP A 520 -19.43 0.18 -21.02
N ASP A 521 -20.59 0.03 -20.39
CA ASP A 521 -20.99 0.76 -19.22
C ASP A 521 -21.77 -0.16 -18.28
N ASP A 522 -21.45 -0.08 -16.97
CA ASP A 522 -22.15 -0.84 -15.95
C ASP A 522 -22.30 -0.01 -14.67
N ASN A 523 -23.25 -0.41 -13.83
CA ASN A 523 -23.52 0.25 -12.56
C ASN A 523 -23.86 -0.77 -11.47
N TRP A 524 -23.42 -0.45 -10.28
CA TRP A 524 -23.60 -1.29 -9.10
C TRP A 524 -24.15 -0.46 -7.94
N SER A 525 -24.75 -1.13 -6.98
CA SER A 525 -25.16 -0.48 -5.73
C SER A 525 -25.02 -1.41 -4.56
N GLU A 526 -24.35 -0.91 -3.50
CA GLU A 526 -24.03 -1.69 -2.32
C GLU A 526 -24.56 -1.02 -1.05
N VAL A 527 -24.93 -1.86 -0.09
CA VAL A 527 -25.29 -1.44 1.27
C VAL A 527 -24.24 -1.98 2.23
N SER A 528 -23.58 -1.09 2.97
CA SER A 528 -22.55 -1.45 3.96
C SER A 528 -23.09 -1.17 5.37
N PRO A 529 -23.75 -2.13 6.03
CA PRO A 529 -24.18 -1.99 7.42
C PRO A 529 -23.04 -2.20 8.41
N SER A 530 -23.22 -1.68 9.63
CA SER A 530 -22.37 -2.00 10.77
C SER A 530 -23.17 -1.97 12.07
N ALA A 531 -22.79 -2.84 13.01
CA ALA A 531 -23.35 -2.87 14.35
C ALA A 531 -22.29 -3.22 15.37
N THR A 532 -22.13 -2.40 16.40
CA THR A 532 -21.16 -2.65 17.48
C THR A 532 -21.85 -2.56 18.84
N ILE A 533 -21.51 -3.51 19.71
CA ILE A 533 -21.84 -3.48 21.14
C ILE A 533 -20.54 -3.27 21.88
N THR A 534 -20.47 -2.20 22.67
CA THR A 534 -19.29 -1.85 23.46
C THR A 534 -19.63 -1.95 24.94
N MET A 535 -18.73 -2.56 25.71
CA MET A 535 -18.78 -2.62 27.16
C MET A 535 -17.54 -1.94 27.74
N PHE A 536 -17.72 -0.87 28.48
CA PHE A 536 -16.67 -0.24 29.30
C PHE A 536 -16.59 -0.91 30.67
N GLY A 537 -15.39 -1.11 31.15
CA GLY A 537 -15.16 -1.68 32.47
C GLY A 537 -15.75 -0.78 33.57
N PRO A 538 -16.51 -1.33 34.53
CA PRO A 538 -17.03 -0.52 35.63
C PRO A 538 -15.91 -0.04 36.55
N ASP A 539 -16.12 1.09 37.23
CA ASP A 539 -15.16 1.69 38.20
C ASP A 539 -14.66 0.69 39.24
N SER A 540 -15.45 -0.34 39.57
CA SER A 540 -15.05 -1.38 40.52
C SER A 540 -13.89 -2.27 40.02
N TRP A 541 -13.57 -2.27 38.73
CA TRP A 541 -12.42 -2.97 38.17
C TRP A 541 -11.14 -2.15 38.25
N THR A 542 -11.26 -0.80 38.36
CA THR A 542 -10.12 0.12 38.43
C THR A 542 -9.53 0.28 39.81
N ASP A 543 -10.11 -0.35 40.86
CA ASP A 543 -9.58 -0.37 42.23
C ASP A 543 -8.29 -1.23 42.42
N GLY A 544 -7.72 -1.77 41.33
CA GLY A 544 -6.59 -2.70 41.37
C GLY A 544 -5.47 -2.31 40.40
N PHE A 545 -5.09 -3.26 39.55
CA PHE A 545 -4.02 -3.07 38.55
C PHE A 545 -4.55 -2.60 37.19
N LEU A 546 -5.86 -2.59 37.01
CA LEU A 546 -6.53 -2.21 35.78
C LEU A 546 -6.97 -0.74 35.90
N ASP A 547 -6.54 0.11 34.97
CA ASP A 547 -6.89 1.54 34.94
C ASP A 547 -8.11 1.81 34.04
N SER A 548 -8.15 1.13 32.88
CA SER A 548 -9.29 1.16 31.97
C SER A 548 -9.43 -0.17 31.24
N ALA A 549 -10.67 -0.50 30.84
CA ALA A 549 -10.93 -1.64 29.99
C ALA A 549 -12.15 -1.38 29.11
N MET A 550 -12.05 -1.71 27.86
CA MET A 550 -13.14 -1.72 26.89
C MET A 550 -13.13 -3.05 26.14
N PHE A 551 -14.33 -3.61 25.95
CA PHE A 551 -14.56 -4.80 25.11
C PHE A 551 -15.62 -4.46 24.08
N TYR A 552 -15.47 -4.98 22.87
CA TYR A 552 -16.46 -4.76 21.83
C TYR A 552 -16.67 -6.00 20.97
N LEU A 553 -17.88 -6.08 20.42
CA LEU A 553 -18.24 -7.04 19.39
C LEU A 553 -18.82 -6.26 18.21
N THR A 554 -18.22 -6.42 17.07
CA THR A 554 -18.58 -5.70 15.84
C THR A 554 -18.96 -6.67 14.74
N TYR A 555 -20.05 -6.35 14.05
CA TYR A 555 -20.36 -6.80 12.70
C TYR A 555 -20.18 -5.62 11.74
N SER A 556 -19.48 -5.81 10.64
CA SER A 556 -19.28 -4.78 9.62
C SER A 556 -19.14 -5.38 8.24
N GLU A 557 -19.66 -4.66 7.24
CA GLU A 557 -19.49 -4.99 5.83
C GLU A 557 -18.72 -3.89 5.11
N GLY A 558 -17.92 -4.31 4.15
CA GLY A 558 -17.20 -3.45 3.21
C GLY A 558 -17.22 -4.06 1.83
N PHE A 559 -16.94 -3.25 0.83
CA PHE A 559 -16.86 -3.73 -0.54
C PHE A 559 -15.76 -3.02 -1.32
N LYS A 560 -15.30 -3.69 -2.37
CA LYS A 560 -14.43 -3.17 -3.41
C LYS A 560 -15.23 -3.10 -4.70
N ALA A 561 -15.14 -1.97 -5.39
CA ALA A 561 -15.98 -1.70 -6.55
C ALA A 561 -15.75 -2.68 -7.71
N GLY A 562 -16.79 -2.93 -8.48
CA GLY A 562 -16.74 -3.67 -9.73
C GLY A 562 -15.97 -2.91 -10.82
N GLY A 563 -15.74 -3.53 -11.96
CA GLY A 563 -14.95 -2.94 -13.05
C GLY A 563 -15.04 -3.72 -14.34
N PHE A 564 -14.06 -3.47 -15.21
CA PHE A 564 -13.97 -4.10 -16.53
C PHE A 564 -12.64 -4.78 -16.72
N SER A 565 -12.68 -5.93 -17.36
CA SER A 565 -11.51 -6.68 -17.80
C SER A 565 -11.56 -6.92 -19.30
N ASP A 566 -10.42 -6.87 -19.98
CA ASP A 566 -10.31 -7.18 -21.40
C ASP A 566 -9.73 -8.57 -21.56
N PHE A 567 -10.56 -9.52 -22.00
CA PHE A 567 -10.14 -10.87 -22.33
C PHE A 567 -10.20 -11.09 -23.87
N GLY A 568 -9.05 -11.08 -24.54
CA GLY A 568 -8.98 -11.43 -25.95
C GLY A 568 -9.67 -10.45 -26.93
N GLY A 569 -9.86 -9.17 -26.54
CA GLY A 569 -10.62 -8.17 -27.31
C GLY A 569 -12.11 -8.21 -27.03
N GLU A 570 -12.54 -8.83 -25.95
CA GLU A 570 -13.87 -8.78 -25.38
C GLU A 570 -13.78 -8.12 -24.00
N LEU A 571 -14.56 -7.06 -23.77
CA LEU A 571 -14.72 -6.46 -22.46
C LEU A 571 -15.72 -7.29 -21.66
N VAL A 572 -15.31 -7.66 -20.45
CA VAL A 572 -16.15 -8.35 -19.47
C VAL A 572 -16.23 -7.51 -18.23
N SER A 573 -17.44 -7.15 -17.77
CA SER A 573 -17.63 -6.53 -16.47
C SER A 573 -17.50 -7.59 -15.37
N PHE A 574 -16.97 -7.19 -14.21
CA PHE A 574 -16.94 -8.00 -13.01
C PHE A 574 -17.62 -7.26 -11.85
N ASP A 575 -18.28 -8.03 -10.99
CA ASP A 575 -19.06 -7.51 -9.88
C ASP A 575 -18.20 -6.99 -8.71
N PRO A 576 -18.78 -6.16 -7.84
CA PRO A 576 -18.14 -5.78 -6.58
C PRO A 576 -17.79 -7.01 -5.71
N GLU A 577 -16.62 -6.98 -5.11
CA GLU A 577 -16.20 -7.92 -4.07
C GLU A 577 -16.72 -7.44 -2.73
N THR A 578 -17.33 -8.31 -1.93
CA THR A 578 -17.90 -7.99 -0.62
C THR A 578 -17.22 -8.75 0.51
N VAL A 579 -17.11 -8.12 1.66
CA VAL A 579 -16.52 -8.70 2.87
C VAL A 579 -17.43 -8.49 4.06
N GLU A 580 -17.85 -9.57 4.68
CA GLU A 580 -18.50 -9.57 5.99
C GLU A 580 -17.48 -9.87 7.09
N ASN A 581 -17.49 -9.12 8.17
CA ASN A 581 -16.56 -9.26 9.28
C ASN A 581 -17.29 -9.36 10.61
N TYR A 582 -16.90 -10.34 11.41
CA TYR A 582 -17.26 -10.48 12.81
C TYR A 582 -16.00 -10.37 13.66
N GLU A 583 -15.95 -9.37 14.53
CA GLU A 583 -14.78 -9.06 15.32
C GLU A 583 -15.11 -8.94 16.80
N PHE A 584 -14.34 -9.60 17.64
CA PHE A 584 -14.28 -9.33 19.08
C PHE A 584 -12.95 -8.70 19.41
N GLY A 585 -12.98 -7.50 20.03
CA GLY A 585 -11.78 -6.81 20.47
C GLY A 585 -11.83 -6.33 21.91
N PHE A 586 -10.65 -6.04 22.43
CA PHE A 586 -10.47 -5.45 23.75
C PHE A 586 -9.38 -4.41 23.75
N LYS A 587 -9.52 -3.40 24.61
CA LYS A 587 -8.52 -2.36 24.89
C LYS A 587 -8.40 -2.16 26.38
N THR A 588 -7.19 -2.21 26.90
CA THR A 588 -6.95 -2.11 28.35
C THR A 588 -5.72 -1.26 28.66
N GLU A 589 -5.82 -0.51 29.74
CA GLU A 589 -4.68 0.14 30.39
C GLU A 589 -4.54 -0.39 31.82
N MET A 590 -3.29 -0.56 32.25
CA MET A 590 -2.98 -1.21 33.52
C MET A 590 -1.76 -0.59 34.21
N PHE A 591 -1.69 -0.74 35.54
CA PHE A 591 -0.53 -0.36 36.37
C PHE A 591 -0.20 1.14 36.32
N ASP A 592 -1.18 2.00 36.58
CA ASP A 592 -1.08 3.46 36.48
C ASP A 592 -0.69 3.88 35.05
N GLN A 593 -1.37 3.33 34.02
CA GLN A 593 -1.16 3.58 32.56
C GLN A 593 0.26 3.26 32.08
N ARG A 594 0.92 2.29 32.71
CA ARG A 594 2.24 1.80 32.26
C ARG A 594 2.18 0.66 31.28
N VAL A 595 1.04 -0.03 31.19
CA VAL A 595 0.81 -1.10 30.24
C VAL A 595 -0.45 -0.78 29.46
N ARG A 596 -0.32 -0.73 28.15
CA ARG A 596 -1.44 -0.69 27.20
C ARG A 596 -1.45 -1.98 26.42
N LEU A 597 -2.55 -2.74 26.49
CA LEU A 597 -2.71 -4.00 25.77
C LEU A 597 -4.03 -3.97 25.02
N ASN A 598 -3.95 -3.99 23.70
CA ASN A 598 -5.07 -4.02 22.78
C ASN A 598 -5.01 -5.31 21.95
N GLY A 599 -6.17 -5.87 21.61
CA GLY A 599 -6.20 -7.04 20.75
C GLY A 599 -7.54 -7.24 20.11
N ALA A 600 -7.56 -8.00 19.01
CA ALA A 600 -8.75 -8.39 18.30
C ALA A 600 -8.62 -9.83 17.78
N VAL A 601 -9.74 -10.53 17.72
CA VAL A 601 -9.91 -11.78 16.97
C VAL A 601 -11.07 -11.59 16.01
N TYR A 602 -10.93 -12.09 14.79
CA TYR A 602 -11.91 -11.84 13.74
C TYR A 602 -12.05 -13.05 12.82
N THR A 603 -13.22 -13.12 12.19
CA THR A 603 -13.49 -13.99 11.05
C THR A 603 -14.15 -13.16 9.96
N MET A 604 -13.67 -13.31 8.74
CA MET A 604 -14.18 -12.58 7.58
C MET A 604 -14.58 -13.56 6.49
N ASP A 605 -15.78 -13.37 5.97
CA ASP A 605 -16.28 -14.06 4.79
C ASP A 605 -16.17 -13.14 3.57
N TYR A 606 -15.60 -13.65 2.51
CA TYR A 606 -15.44 -12.99 1.23
C TYR A 606 -16.35 -13.62 0.19
N ASP A 607 -17.11 -12.79 -0.49
CA ASP A 607 -17.89 -13.19 -1.65
C ASP A 607 -17.44 -12.40 -2.90
N ASP A 608 -17.50 -13.06 -4.06
CA ASP A 608 -17.12 -12.48 -5.36
C ASP A 608 -15.70 -11.90 -5.39
N MET A 609 -14.73 -12.59 -4.78
CA MET A 609 -13.35 -12.14 -4.68
C MET A 609 -12.73 -11.90 -6.06
N GLN A 610 -12.20 -10.68 -6.26
CA GLN A 610 -11.58 -10.26 -7.52
C GLN A 610 -10.13 -10.74 -7.59
N LEU A 611 -9.85 -11.67 -8.49
CA LEU A 611 -8.53 -12.25 -8.69
C LEU A 611 -8.00 -12.00 -10.10
N GLY A 612 -6.69 -11.76 -10.20
CA GLY A 612 -5.99 -11.74 -11.47
C GLY A 612 -5.84 -13.15 -12.01
N VAL A 613 -6.23 -13.36 -13.25
CA VAL A 613 -6.08 -14.65 -13.95
C VAL A 613 -5.52 -14.41 -15.34
N THR A 614 -4.72 -15.36 -15.82
CA THR A 614 -4.23 -15.35 -17.18
C THR A 614 -4.98 -16.39 -17.99
N ARG A 615 -5.67 -15.98 -19.04
CA ARG A 615 -6.35 -16.88 -19.98
C ARG A 615 -5.57 -17.01 -21.26
N THR A 616 -5.41 -18.24 -21.75
CA THR A 616 -4.69 -18.52 -22.99
C THR A 616 -5.68 -18.70 -24.14
N PHE A 617 -5.58 -17.85 -25.17
CA PHE A 617 -6.37 -17.91 -26.38
C PHE A 617 -5.50 -18.40 -27.56
N GLY A 618 -5.47 -19.71 -27.81
CA GLY A 618 -4.60 -20.30 -28.85
C GLY A 618 -3.20 -20.65 -28.32
N GLU A 619 -2.23 -20.85 -29.24
CA GLU A 619 -0.89 -21.34 -28.86
C GLU A 619 0.04 -20.26 -28.26
N LEU A 620 -0.28 -18.97 -28.42
CA LEU A 620 0.60 -17.83 -28.06
C LEU A 620 -0.11 -16.58 -27.52
N ASP A 621 -1.41 -16.65 -27.34
CA ASP A 621 -2.20 -15.48 -26.93
C ASP A 621 -2.65 -15.66 -25.47
N ALA A 622 -1.81 -15.28 -24.53
CA ALA A 622 -2.13 -15.25 -23.12
C ALA A 622 -2.57 -13.84 -22.70
N VAL A 623 -3.69 -13.74 -22.04
CA VAL A 623 -4.29 -12.47 -21.63
C VAL A 623 -4.52 -12.47 -20.14
N PHE A 624 -3.89 -11.53 -19.46
CA PHE A 624 -4.15 -11.26 -18.06
C PHE A 624 -5.42 -10.42 -17.91
N GLY A 625 -6.28 -10.78 -16.99
CA GLY A 625 -7.50 -10.05 -16.66
C GLY A 625 -7.94 -10.31 -15.23
N ILE A 626 -9.00 -9.64 -14.81
CA ILE A 626 -9.63 -9.84 -13.50
C ILE A 626 -10.91 -10.66 -13.70
N THR A 627 -11.12 -11.60 -12.81
CA THR A 627 -12.37 -12.37 -12.70
C THR A 627 -12.82 -12.42 -11.24
N THR A 628 -14.10 -12.61 -11.02
CA THR A 628 -14.63 -12.98 -9.70
C THR A 628 -14.50 -14.49 -9.52
N ALA A 629 -13.81 -14.91 -8.48
CA ALA A 629 -13.35 -16.30 -8.34
C ALA A 629 -13.92 -17.03 -7.11
N GLY A 630 -15.19 -16.80 -6.81
CA GLY A 630 -15.84 -17.54 -5.75
C GLY A 630 -15.70 -16.90 -4.36
N SER A 631 -15.57 -17.73 -3.32
CA SER A 631 -15.60 -17.26 -1.93
C SER A 631 -14.40 -17.75 -1.13
N SER A 632 -14.04 -16.99 -0.10
CA SER A 632 -12.95 -17.34 0.81
C SER A 632 -13.29 -16.97 2.27
N GLU A 633 -12.54 -17.54 3.20
CA GLU A 633 -12.62 -17.27 4.63
C GLU A 633 -11.26 -16.85 5.15
N VAL A 634 -11.24 -15.83 6.00
CA VAL A 634 -10.04 -15.34 6.67
C VAL A 634 -10.28 -15.24 8.16
N ASP A 635 -9.58 -16.04 8.93
CA ASP A 635 -9.57 -16.02 10.39
C ASP A 635 -8.29 -15.39 10.91
N GLY A 636 -8.35 -14.60 11.96
CA GLY A 636 -7.11 -14.00 12.48
C GLY A 636 -7.19 -13.47 13.89
N ALA A 637 -6.02 -13.14 14.39
CA ALA A 637 -5.81 -12.50 15.69
C ALA A 637 -4.70 -11.46 15.63
N GLU A 638 -4.91 -10.35 16.30
CA GLU A 638 -3.98 -9.23 16.39
C GLU A 638 -3.76 -8.81 17.84
N LEU A 639 -2.54 -8.40 18.16
CA LEU A 639 -2.16 -7.93 19.48
C LEU A 639 -1.22 -6.73 19.37
N GLU A 640 -1.45 -5.72 20.20
CA GLU A 640 -0.58 -4.56 20.39
C GLU A 640 -0.31 -4.37 21.88
N LEU A 641 0.96 -4.31 22.24
CA LEU A 641 1.44 -4.10 23.60
C LEU A 641 2.40 -2.91 23.64
N VAL A 642 2.15 -1.98 24.57
CA VAL A 642 3.13 -0.97 25.00
C VAL A 642 3.32 -1.12 26.50
N PHE A 643 4.57 -1.21 26.95
CA PHE A 643 4.91 -1.44 28.35
C PHE A 643 6.06 -0.53 28.79
N LEU A 644 5.83 0.23 29.86
CA LEU A 644 6.80 1.10 30.54
C LEU A 644 7.24 0.45 31.87
N PRO A 645 8.17 -0.53 31.87
CA PRO A 645 8.53 -1.28 33.09
C PRO A 645 9.26 -0.42 34.13
N LEU A 646 9.95 0.63 33.67
CA LEU A 646 10.67 1.57 34.51
C LEU A 646 10.77 2.92 33.78
N GLU A 647 11.11 3.96 34.49
CA GLU A 647 11.26 5.31 33.94
C GLU A 647 12.26 5.31 32.79
N GLY A 648 11.87 5.93 31.68
CA GLY A 648 12.64 6.02 30.46
C GLY A 648 12.60 4.76 29.58
N LEU A 649 12.22 3.57 30.09
CA LEU A 649 12.21 2.35 29.26
C LEU A 649 10.82 2.08 28.68
N MET A 650 10.75 2.05 27.37
CA MET A 650 9.57 1.63 26.61
C MET A 650 9.85 0.32 25.86
N LEU A 651 8.94 -0.63 26.02
CA LEU A 651 8.88 -1.86 25.24
C LEU A 651 7.56 -1.85 24.44
N SER A 652 7.63 -2.03 23.15
CA SER A 652 6.45 -2.15 22.30
C SER A 652 6.54 -3.43 21.48
N MET A 653 5.38 -4.07 21.26
CA MET A 653 5.27 -5.26 20.41
C MET A 653 3.93 -5.24 19.68
N THR A 654 3.96 -5.59 18.41
CA THR A 654 2.78 -5.93 17.64
C THR A 654 2.89 -7.37 17.12
N ALA A 655 1.76 -8.05 17.00
CA ALA A 655 1.69 -9.41 16.48
C ALA A 655 0.42 -9.58 15.65
N SER A 656 0.52 -10.29 14.54
CA SER A 656 -0.60 -10.71 13.72
C SER A 656 -0.47 -12.19 13.36
N TYR A 657 -1.59 -12.90 13.41
CA TYR A 657 -1.76 -14.24 12.88
C TYR A 657 -2.97 -14.24 11.95
N ILE A 658 -2.81 -14.76 10.74
CA ILE A 658 -3.85 -14.79 9.70
C ILE A 658 -3.85 -16.18 9.09
N ASP A 659 -5.02 -16.80 9.05
CA ASP A 659 -5.29 -18.08 8.36
C ASP A 659 -6.37 -17.83 7.30
N ALA A 660 -6.03 -18.02 6.04
CA ALA A 660 -6.90 -17.73 4.91
C ALA A 660 -7.01 -18.93 3.98
N SER A 661 -8.21 -19.22 3.53
CA SER A 661 -8.48 -20.32 2.62
C SER A 661 -9.62 -20.00 1.65
N PHE A 662 -9.50 -20.49 0.41
CA PHE A 662 -10.61 -20.45 -0.53
C PHE A 662 -11.65 -21.50 -0.16
N LYS A 663 -12.92 -21.10 -0.07
CA LYS A 663 -14.07 -22.01 0.04
C LYS A 663 -14.45 -22.56 -1.32
N GLU A 664 -14.39 -21.68 -2.33
CA GLU A 664 -14.63 -21.98 -3.72
C GLU A 664 -13.73 -21.09 -4.59
N PHE A 665 -12.93 -21.68 -5.45
CA PHE A 665 -12.17 -20.98 -6.47
C PHE A 665 -12.22 -21.76 -7.77
N LEU A 666 -13.14 -21.37 -8.64
CA LEU A 666 -13.29 -21.95 -9.98
C LEU A 666 -12.71 -20.99 -11.02
N ASP A 667 -11.66 -21.41 -11.70
CA ASP A 667 -11.06 -20.68 -12.80
C ASP A 667 -11.37 -21.38 -14.13
N GLU A 668 -11.39 -20.63 -15.23
CA GLU A 668 -11.47 -21.21 -16.56
C GLU A 668 -10.07 -21.65 -17.00
N GLY A 669 -9.86 -22.96 -17.09
CA GLY A 669 -8.63 -23.53 -17.65
C GLY A 669 -8.40 -23.05 -19.10
N GLY A 670 -7.15 -23.15 -19.57
CA GLY A 670 -6.78 -22.73 -20.94
C GLY A 670 -7.54 -23.45 -22.09
N ASP A 671 -8.30 -24.48 -21.77
CA ASP A 671 -9.22 -25.18 -22.69
C ASP A 671 -10.70 -24.79 -22.52
N GLY A 672 -11.00 -23.82 -21.64
CA GLY A 672 -12.34 -23.34 -21.33
C GLY A 672 -13.15 -24.23 -20.37
N GLU A 673 -12.54 -25.28 -19.81
CA GLU A 673 -13.17 -26.12 -18.79
C GLU A 673 -12.83 -25.57 -17.39
N PRO A 674 -13.80 -25.53 -16.44
CA PRO A 674 -13.55 -25.03 -15.10
C PRO A 674 -12.54 -25.90 -14.34
N VAL A 675 -11.56 -25.27 -13.73
CA VAL A 675 -10.54 -25.87 -12.86
C VAL A 675 -10.78 -25.43 -11.42
N ASP A 676 -10.87 -26.39 -10.50
CA ASP A 676 -11.01 -26.11 -9.06
C ASP A 676 -9.62 -25.85 -8.45
N ARG A 677 -9.38 -24.61 -8.04
CA ARG A 677 -8.15 -24.09 -7.41
C ARG A 677 -8.31 -23.79 -5.91
N SER A 678 -9.41 -24.23 -5.30
CA SER A 678 -9.70 -23.95 -3.89
C SER A 678 -8.64 -24.47 -2.91
N HIS A 679 -7.75 -25.34 -3.36
CA HIS A 679 -6.65 -25.91 -2.57
C HIS A 679 -5.37 -25.06 -2.59
N GLU A 680 -5.32 -23.99 -3.35
CA GLU A 680 -4.13 -23.13 -3.47
C GLU A 680 -3.99 -22.21 -2.25
N PRO A 681 -2.75 -21.87 -1.85
CA PRO A 681 -2.52 -20.92 -0.78
C PRO A 681 -2.88 -19.49 -1.23
N PHE A 682 -3.23 -18.64 -0.28
CA PHE A 682 -3.40 -17.22 -0.53
C PHE A 682 -2.05 -16.59 -0.89
N ALA A 683 -1.99 -15.91 -2.03
CA ALA A 683 -0.79 -15.20 -2.44
C ALA A 683 -0.59 -13.90 -1.64
N TYR A 684 0.66 -13.53 -1.43
CA TYR A 684 1.12 -12.30 -0.77
C TYR A 684 0.64 -12.10 0.67
N LEU A 685 0.24 -13.18 1.34
CA LEU A 685 -0.27 -13.15 2.70
C LEU A 685 0.64 -13.94 3.64
N PRO A 686 1.46 -13.28 4.48
CA PRO A 686 2.19 -13.98 5.53
C PRO A 686 1.23 -14.45 6.62
N GLU A 687 1.38 -15.70 7.08
CA GLU A 687 0.55 -16.19 8.20
C GLU A 687 0.87 -15.46 9.50
N GLN A 688 2.13 -15.07 9.71
CA GLN A 688 2.58 -14.44 10.94
C GLN A 688 3.45 -13.22 10.64
N THR A 689 3.18 -12.13 11.37
CA THR A 689 4.07 -10.97 11.41
C THR A 689 4.24 -10.49 12.84
N TYR A 690 5.45 -10.11 13.19
CA TYR A 690 5.78 -9.55 14.51
C TYR A 690 6.64 -8.31 14.35
N SER A 691 6.36 -7.27 15.12
CA SER A 691 7.31 -6.18 15.30
C SER A 691 7.53 -5.90 16.77
N TRP A 692 8.70 -5.40 17.10
CA TRP A 692 9.05 -5.02 18.48
C TRP A 692 9.99 -3.84 18.50
N VAL A 693 9.87 -3.05 19.58
CA VAL A 693 10.70 -1.88 19.85
C VAL A 693 11.18 -1.94 21.29
N VAL A 694 12.44 -1.63 21.49
CA VAL A 694 13.05 -1.35 22.80
C VAL A 694 13.66 0.05 22.70
N GLN A 695 13.15 0.98 23.49
CA GLN A 695 13.62 2.37 23.57
C GLN A 695 13.91 2.73 25.00
N TYR A 696 14.98 3.50 25.22
CA TYR A 696 15.32 4.03 26.53
C TYR A 696 15.62 5.53 26.47
N ASP A 697 14.86 6.32 27.18
CA ASP A 697 15.02 7.77 27.29
C ASP A 697 15.91 8.08 28.48
N TRP A 698 17.17 8.40 28.20
CA TRP A 698 18.17 8.74 29.20
C TRP A 698 18.32 10.26 29.29
N ASP A 699 17.61 10.82 30.26
CA ASP A 699 17.68 12.24 30.54
C ASP A 699 18.96 12.59 31.33
N THR A 700 19.79 13.50 30.76
CA THR A 700 21.04 13.99 31.36
C THR A 700 20.99 15.51 31.54
N GLU A 701 21.94 16.10 32.23
CA GLU A 701 22.00 17.57 32.41
C GLU A 701 22.15 18.36 31.10
N PHE A 702 22.65 17.74 30.02
CA PHE A 702 22.97 18.41 28.75
C PHE A 702 22.12 17.99 27.58
N ALA A 703 21.51 16.79 27.62
CA ALA A 703 20.72 16.22 26.53
C ALA A 703 19.82 15.09 27.01
N LEU A 704 18.71 14.89 26.32
CA LEU A 704 17.99 13.63 26.31
C LEU A 704 18.63 12.70 25.26
N ILE A 705 19.08 11.52 25.68
CA ILE A 705 19.72 10.51 24.83
C ILE A 705 18.79 9.31 24.70
N THR A 706 18.34 9.01 23.48
CA THR A 706 17.34 7.99 23.21
C THR A 706 17.91 6.90 22.30
N PRO A 707 18.56 5.84 22.82
CA PRO A 707 18.79 4.62 22.07
C PRO A 707 17.50 3.86 21.82
N ARG A 708 17.29 3.41 20.59
CA ARG A 708 16.16 2.63 20.10
C ARG A 708 16.66 1.47 19.26
N ILE A 709 16.11 0.29 19.50
CA ILE A 709 16.30 -0.91 18.66
C ILE A 709 14.91 -1.42 18.29
N SER A 710 14.70 -1.69 17.03
CA SER A 710 13.47 -2.30 16.54
C SER A 710 13.76 -3.53 15.69
N GLY A 711 12.81 -4.43 15.62
CA GLY A 711 12.87 -5.60 14.77
C GLY A 711 11.53 -5.89 14.15
N TYR A 712 11.55 -6.50 12.98
CA TYR A 712 10.39 -6.93 12.24
C TYR A 712 10.62 -8.33 11.68
N TYR A 713 9.73 -9.26 11.97
CA TYR A 713 9.65 -10.60 11.42
C TYR A 713 8.46 -10.72 10.47
N LYS A 714 8.69 -11.30 9.32
CA LYS A 714 7.67 -11.69 8.34
C LYS A 714 7.85 -13.16 8.01
N ASP A 715 6.76 -13.93 8.07
CA ASP A 715 6.71 -15.34 7.70
C ASP A 715 6.86 -15.56 6.20
N GLU A 716 7.02 -16.80 5.78
CA GLU A 716 7.09 -17.18 4.37
C GLU A 716 5.85 -16.70 3.60
N VAL A 717 6.04 -16.36 2.33
CA VAL A 717 4.98 -15.80 1.50
C VAL A 717 4.96 -16.46 0.14
N TYR A 718 3.81 -17.05 -0.22
CA TYR A 718 3.55 -17.53 -1.57
C TYR A 718 3.27 -16.34 -2.52
N ILE A 719 3.92 -16.32 -3.70
CA ILE A 719 3.80 -15.22 -4.68
C ILE A 719 3.08 -15.60 -5.98
N GLY A 720 2.56 -16.82 -6.08
CA GLY A 720 1.87 -17.32 -7.26
C GLY A 720 0.36 -17.18 -7.16
N GLN A 721 -0.29 -16.81 -8.24
CA GLN A 721 -1.76 -16.87 -8.41
C GLN A 721 -2.16 -17.42 -9.78
N GLU A 722 -1.23 -18.04 -10.49
CA GLU A 722 -1.47 -18.48 -11.87
C GLU A 722 -1.98 -19.92 -11.99
N PRO A 723 -2.74 -20.25 -13.06
CA PRO A 723 -3.38 -21.56 -13.22
C PRO A 723 -2.43 -22.74 -13.23
N ALA A 724 -2.91 -23.89 -12.77
CA ALA A 724 -2.24 -25.16 -12.58
C ALA A 724 -1.48 -25.77 -13.79
N ALA A 725 -1.27 -25.08 -14.89
CA ALA A 725 -0.37 -25.49 -15.95
C ALA A 725 1.11 -25.47 -15.52
N TYR A 726 1.42 -24.93 -14.34
CA TYR A 726 2.78 -24.70 -13.80
C TYR A 726 3.09 -25.39 -12.49
N ASP A 727 2.75 -26.63 -12.33
CA ASP A 727 3.21 -27.47 -11.20
C ASP A 727 4.70 -27.30 -10.85
N PHE A 728 5.52 -26.84 -11.78
CA PHE A 728 6.96 -26.68 -11.56
C PHE A 728 7.32 -25.34 -10.88
N VAL A 729 6.75 -24.24 -11.34
CA VAL A 729 7.09 -22.89 -10.80
C VAL A 729 6.23 -22.58 -9.57
N ASP A 730 4.96 -22.92 -9.61
CA ASP A 730 4.01 -22.73 -8.52
C ASP A 730 4.45 -23.36 -7.20
N SER A 731 4.91 -24.59 -7.23
CA SER A 731 5.35 -25.30 -6.02
C SER A 731 6.61 -24.73 -5.36
N GLN A 732 7.30 -23.79 -6.01
CA GLN A 732 8.57 -23.19 -5.57
C GLN A 732 8.48 -21.65 -5.46
N ALA A 733 7.34 -21.05 -5.80
CA ALA A 733 7.13 -19.62 -5.78
C ALA A 733 6.82 -19.10 -4.36
N THR A 734 7.64 -19.48 -3.38
CA THR A 734 7.53 -19.05 -1.98
C THR A 734 8.78 -18.28 -1.59
N LEU A 735 8.62 -17.12 -0.99
CA LEU A 735 9.69 -16.34 -0.39
C LEU A 735 9.90 -16.79 1.04
N ASP A 736 11.15 -16.99 1.43
CA ASP A 736 11.53 -17.40 2.78
C ASP A 736 11.16 -16.33 3.83
N ASP A 737 10.94 -16.77 5.06
CA ASP A 737 10.79 -15.89 6.23
C ASP A 737 12.07 -15.09 6.50
N TYR A 738 11.92 -13.92 7.12
CA TYR A 738 13.05 -13.08 7.47
C TYR A 738 12.83 -12.22 8.70
N THR A 739 13.95 -11.76 9.30
CA THR A 739 13.94 -10.81 10.42
C THR A 739 14.90 -9.65 10.17
N VAL A 740 14.37 -8.43 10.06
CA VAL A 740 15.18 -7.20 9.92
C VAL A 740 15.27 -6.46 11.23
N TRP A 741 16.49 -6.02 11.57
CA TRP A 741 16.77 -5.25 12.76
C TRP A 741 17.27 -3.84 12.42
N ASN A 742 16.71 -2.82 13.11
CA ASN A 742 17.10 -1.43 12.96
C ASN A 742 17.52 -0.86 14.32
N ALA A 743 18.40 0.13 14.29
CA ALA A 743 18.85 0.87 15.47
C ALA A 743 18.89 2.37 15.21
N ARG A 744 18.51 3.17 16.19
CA ARG A 744 18.61 4.65 16.17
C ARG A 744 19.14 5.13 17.51
N LEU A 745 20.03 6.12 17.49
CA LEU A 745 20.50 6.83 18.68
C LEU A 745 20.26 8.32 18.48
N ALA A 746 19.26 8.86 19.15
CA ALA A 746 18.96 10.28 19.13
C ALA A 746 19.56 11.02 20.33
N ILE A 747 19.99 12.24 20.11
CA ILE A 747 20.55 13.14 21.12
C ILE A 747 19.85 14.51 20.96
N GLN A 748 18.88 14.79 21.82
CA GLN A 748 18.17 16.05 21.84
C GLN A 748 18.82 16.99 22.86
N SER A 749 19.22 18.18 22.41
CA SER A 749 19.98 19.14 23.22
C SER A 749 19.08 19.88 24.20
N HIS A 750 19.48 19.95 25.50
CA HIS A 750 18.87 20.88 26.47
C HIS A 750 19.42 22.31 26.41
N GLN A 751 20.52 22.53 25.65
CA GLN A 751 21.14 23.86 25.54
C GLN A 751 20.65 24.64 24.35
N VAL A 752 20.26 23.94 23.29
CA VAL A 752 19.65 24.50 22.08
C VAL A 752 18.29 23.84 21.95
N ASP A 753 17.27 24.58 22.29
CA ASP A 753 15.91 24.10 22.25
C ASP A 753 15.53 23.68 20.82
N GLY A 754 14.84 22.55 20.68
CA GLY A 754 14.43 21.99 19.39
C GLY A 754 15.52 21.30 18.57
N LEU A 755 16.80 21.28 19.00
CA LEU A 755 17.88 20.61 18.26
C LEU A 755 18.01 19.13 18.65
N GLU A 756 17.92 18.25 17.67
CA GLU A 756 18.21 16.83 17.79
C GLU A 756 19.21 16.39 16.72
N VAL A 757 20.12 15.50 17.09
CA VAL A 757 20.99 14.78 16.16
C VAL A 757 20.82 13.28 16.38
N ALA A 758 20.54 12.53 15.33
CA ALA A 758 20.40 11.09 15.45
C ALA A 758 21.33 10.33 14.48
N LEU A 759 21.83 9.19 14.95
CA LEU A 759 22.49 8.19 14.13
C LEU A 759 21.51 7.04 13.91
N PHE A 760 21.41 6.55 12.69
CA PHE A 760 20.57 5.40 12.40
C PHE A 760 21.35 4.30 11.64
N ALA A 761 20.88 3.07 11.81
CA ALA A 761 21.39 1.89 11.11
C ALA A 761 20.20 0.98 10.80
N ASN A 762 19.82 0.90 9.53
CA ASN A 762 18.73 0.04 9.08
C ASN A 762 19.31 -1.28 8.58
N ASN A 763 18.57 -2.38 8.83
CA ASN A 763 19.05 -3.74 8.56
C ASN A 763 20.49 -3.96 9.08
N PHE A 764 20.79 -3.55 10.32
CA PHE A 764 22.16 -3.56 10.82
C PHE A 764 22.77 -4.96 10.94
N THR A 765 21.96 -6.02 10.93
CA THR A 765 22.38 -7.41 10.87
C THR A 765 22.79 -7.87 9.47
N ASP A 766 22.52 -7.04 8.46
CA ASP A 766 22.79 -7.33 7.04
C ASP A 766 22.02 -8.57 6.55
N GLU A 767 20.77 -8.69 6.99
CA GLU A 767 19.89 -9.78 6.55
C GLU A 767 19.58 -9.62 5.06
N PHE A 768 19.86 -10.67 4.29
CA PHE A 768 19.46 -10.73 2.91
C PHE A 768 18.05 -11.35 2.80
N TYR A 769 17.12 -10.66 2.18
CA TYR A 769 15.74 -11.12 2.02
C TYR A 769 15.13 -10.64 0.72
N TYR A 770 14.07 -11.29 0.29
CA TYR A 770 13.21 -10.82 -0.79
C TYR A 770 11.97 -10.17 -0.20
N GLY A 771 11.73 -8.91 -0.56
CA GLY A 771 10.57 -8.14 -0.05
C GLY A 771 9.27 -8.57 -0.67
N THR A 772 9.31 -8.81 -1.99
CA THR A 772 8.18 -9.21 -2.82
C THR A 772 8.65 -9.95 -4.06
N GLY A 773 7.72 -10.51 -4.80
CA GLY A 773 7.98 -11.16 -6.07
C GLY A 773 6.76 -11.17 -6.96
N ASN A 774 6.95 -11.62 -8.19
CA ASN A 774 5.89 -11.79 -9.16
C ASN A 774 6.13 -13.08 -9.95
N LEU A 775 5.07 -13.85 -10.14
CA LEU A 775 5.07 -15.03 -11.00
C LEU A 775 4.60 -14.60 -12.39
N GLN A 776 5.41 -14.88 -13.40
CA GLN A 776 5.05 -14.62 -14.79
C GLN A 776 4.33 -15.79 -15.38
N SER A 777 3.39 -15.49 -16.29
CA SER A 777 2.49 -16.46 -16.91
C SER A 777 3.20 -17.66 -17.54
N ASP A 778 2.37 -18.60 -17.90
CA ASP A 778 2.65 -19.82 -18.68
C ASP A 778 3.53 -19.57 -19.90
N LEU A 779 3.32 -18.46 -20.56
CA LEU A 779 4.07 -18.09 -21.74
C LEU A 779 5.55 -17.87 -21.41
N VAL A 780 5.83 -17.19 -20.28
CA VAL A 780 7.17 -16.83 -19.83
C VAL A 780 7.76 -17.90 -18.90
N GLY A 781 6.98 -18.34 -17.92
CA GLY A 781 7.35 -19.39 -16.97
C GLY A 781 8.50 -19.02 -16.06
N SER A 782 8.49 -17.81 -15.52
CA SER A 782 9.49 -17.32 -14.58
C SER A 782 8.88 -16.72 -13.33
N ALA A 783 9.64 -16.74 -12.25
CA ALA A 783 9.37 -15.94 -11.07
C ALA A 783 10.49 -14.93 -10.88
N SER A 784 10.13 -13.66 -10.73
CA SER A 784 11.05 -12.58 -10.40
C SER A 784 10.76 -12.02 -9.01
N VAL A 785 11.81 -11.58 -8.33
CA VAL A 785 11.73 -11.09 -6.95
C VAL A 785 12.50 -9.80 -6.80
N VAL A 786 12.12 -8.98 -5.83
CA VAL A 786 12.82 -7.74 -5.47
C VAL A 786 13.60 -7.98 -4.19
N ALA A 787 14.92 -7.83 -4.24
CA ALA A 787 15.76 -7.92 -3.05
C ALA A 787 15.51 -6.73 -2.11
N GLY A 788 15.44 -7.02 -0.82
CA GLY A 788 15.34 -5.99 0.22
C GLY A 788 16.59 -5.12 0.30
N LYS A 789 16.42 -3.88 0.77
CA LYS A 789 17.54 -2.93 0.92
C LYS A 789 18.59 -3.50 1.90
N PRO A 790 19.88 -3.55 1.51
CA PRO A 790 20.96 -4.01 2.39
C PRO A 790 21.12 -3.09 3.59
N ARG A 791 22.02 -3.48 4.50
CA ARG A 791 22.41 -2.63 5.64
C ARG A 791 22.87 -1.25 5.18
N HIS A 792 22.33 -0.21 5.80
CA HIS A 792 22.74 1.16 5.55
C HIS A 792 22.69 2.01 6.81
N TYR A 793 23.56 3.02 6.86
CA TYR A 793 23.75 3.90 7.99
C TYR A 793 23.55 5.35 7.58
N GLY A 794 23.19 6.18 8.55
CA GLY A 794 23.12 7.62 8.29
C GLY A 794 23.07 8.45 9.56
N VAL A 795 23.02 9.77 9.34
CA VAL A 795 22.87 10.79 10.38
C VAL A 795 21.72 11.70 10.00
N GLU A 796 20.92 12.06 11.00
CA GLU A 796 19.80 13.00 10.90
C GLU A 796 20.07 14.22 11.76
N PHE A 797 19.81 15.40 11.24
CA PHE A 797 19.84 16.68 11.95
C PHE A 797 18.47 17.30 11.89
N TYR A 798 17.79 17.35 13.02
CA TYR A 798 16.48 17.95 13.16
C TYR A 798 16.54 19.19 14.04
N TYR A 799 15.93 20.26 13.59
CA TYR A 799 15.79 21.49 14.36
C TYR A 799 14.39 22.06 14.21
N SER A 800 13.70 22.26 15.33
CA SER A 800 12.37 22.87 15.38
C SER A 800 12.38 24.13 16.23
N TRP A 801 11.53 25.10 15.89
CA TRP A 801 11.37 26.35 16.61
C TRP A 801 9.91 26.77 16.76
#